data_eb6eccd0372b569e4f327b572162b6e3
#
_entry.id   eb6eccd0372b569e4f327b572162b6e3
#
_cell.length_a   1.000
_cell.length_b   1.000
_cell.length_c   1.000
_cell.angle_alpha   90.00
_cell.angle_beta   90.00
_cell.angle_gamma   90.00
#
_symmetry.space_group_name_H-M   'P 1'
#
loop_
_entity.id
_entity.type
_entity.pdbx_description
1 polymer ?
#
loop_
_entity_poly.entity_id
_entity_poly.type
_entity_poly.pdbx_seq_one_letter_code
_entity_poly.pdbx_strand_id
1 'polypeptide(L)'
;MELTEAIKSILSGESLLFVGSGFSIGAQNSNMSNRDMKGANGLKQEIGVALGVNNPSVTSLGRLSNMYIKKKGSVELIDLLKKDFQVSEVSDDHKSICAHDWLRVYSTNYDDVVERSYAFAGKSSVSVTPSENYESYVGQKGLIIHLNGYINTITPDKLFNEFKLTEASYCTSEFNDSPWVQMFRNDLRVCKSVFFVGFSMEYDLDLARIIAMSSIKDKAFFVVATDADAVDIDALSDFGAVLPIALSGLVKEISKVKESYVPRIDVAFNPLCFKEISLSKSYQKVRSEDFNDLLLSGAVNPALVQASMQDPSVGYLVYRSTLDSILSKIEGGEKNFLVESALGNGKTVFLYQLAYALVERGKSVFWYKKYNAKIYSEILSLSKLYPDAIVILDDYHSAKEAIFSLRKTSNSLVIVTSERQALHDVIYEDIQSILGNYVTISVDKLQRNERIEVDHLFDMYSVWGDLTHLAMDARVAYIENMCNSQFSSLILSRVSSNNIILKFKEAYSKFRDNPEFRRVFIVALINEFFRLKVDVFDFASWAGADVINSPSFRNNVGVREFLDTKDDTIKLRSSIIAHYFLSEMDATDVLGVLEDVVRRLDKTVMINPEHRSTLTALMNFSQLSMCLEAKQKGEIEPILLFYDDIKDLASCKDNIHFWLQYAIAQLTKENYTIAKLYFDKCYALAKMTKGYQTYKIDNHYSRYLLENEIKNGFAETCMDSFTEAHKILINTNVGDEKRYYPYRMALLYWDFYERFYKSLDSEEQYDFLSMCNDMYQKCIAYIRNCDSAKGLDVAKKTESKLNAILTKNSYIGFNPNYIVKRVKRK
;
A
#
# COMPACT_ATOMS: atom_id res chain seq x y z
N MET A 1 -6.76 28.85 8.79
CA MET A 1 -5.37 29.41 8.79
C MET A 1 -5.43 30.88 8.42
N GLU A 2 -4.62 31.73 9.06
CA GLU A 2 -4.52 33.15 8.70
C GLU A 2 -3.70 33.33 7.41
N LEU A 3 -4.07 34.36 6.58
CA LEU A 3 -3.40 34.62 5.30
C LEU A 3 -1.88 34.80 5.45
N THR A 4 -1.45 35.51 6.50
CA THR A 4 0.01 35.69 6.76
C THR A 4 0.75 34.39 6.95
N GLU A 5 0.18 33.41 7.65
CA GLU A 5 0.79 32.10 7.84
C GLU A 5 0.78 31.27 6.53
N ALA A 6 -0.29 31.41 5.75
CA ALA A 6 -0.35 30.78 4.42
C ALA A 6 0.72 31.34 3.47
N ILE A 7 0.96 32.64 3.50
CA ILE A 7 2.02 33.28 2.70
C ILE A 7 3.41 32.85 3.18
N LYS A 8 3.65 32.69 4.48
CA LYS A 8 4.91 32.12 4.98
C LYS A 8 5.15 30.71 4.43
N SER A 9 4.08 29.93 4.24
CA SER A 9 4.23 28.59 3.62
C SER A 9 4.53 28.65 2.11
N ILE A 10 4.12 29.70 1.39
CA ILE A 10 4.63 29.98 0.02
C ILE A 10 6.13 30.24 0.06
N LEU A 11 6.58 31.13 0.95
CA LEU A 11 7.99 31.51 1.06
C LEU A 11 8.90 30.34 1.50
N SER A 12 8.34 29.34 2.21
CA SER A 12 9.03 28.10 2.58
C SER A 12 8.91 26.97 1.55
N GLY A 13 8.16 27.17 0.45
CA GLY A 13 7.97 26.16 -0.60
C GLY A 13 7.09 24.98 -0.18
N GLU A 14 6.16 25.19 0.76
CA GLU A 14 5.25 24.17 1.30
C GLU A 14 3.79 24.36 0.88
N SER A 15 3.55 25.27 -0.10
CA SER A 15 2.24 25.58 -0.65
C SER A 15 2.05 25.03 -2.04
N LEU A 16 0.80 24.70 -2.38
CA LEU A 16 0.38 24.37 -3.74
C LEU A 16 -0.13 25.60 -4.46
N LEU A 17 0.13 25.68 -5.74
CA LEU A 17 -0.49 26.64 -6.65
C LEU A 17 -1.43 25.88 -7.59
N PHE A 18 -2.69 26.29 -7.61
CA PHE A 18 -3.69 25.80 -8.54
C PHE A 18 -4.18 26.97 -9.39
N VAL A 19 -4.03 26.87 -10.71
CA VAL A 19 -4.38 27.95 -11.62
C VAL A 19 -5.54 27.58 -12.53
N GLY A 20 -6.48 28.52 -12.65
CA GLY A 20 -7.58 28.48 -13.61
C GLY A 20 -7.48 29.63 -14.61
N SER A 21 -8.49 29.80 -15.48
CA SER A 21 -8.48 30.74 -16.58
C SER A 21 -8.28 32.20 -16.16
N GLY A 22 -8.71 32.58 -14.94
CA GLY A 22 -8.47 33.89 -14.39
C GLY A 22 -7.01 34.22 -14.07
N PHE A 23 -6.16 33.18 -13.89
CA PHE A 23 -4.73 33.39 -13.72
C PHE A 23 -4.07 33.94 -14.97
N SER A 24 -4.54 33.59 -16.15
CA SER A 24 -3.95 34.02 -17.42
C SER A 24 -4.32 35.46 -17.84
N ILE A 25 -5.22 36.09 -17.07
CA ILE A 25 -5.57 37.50 -17.34
C ILE A 25 -4.35 38.40 -17.16
N GLY A 26 -4.10 39.27 -18.16
CA GLY A 26 -2.94 40.16 -18.17
C GLY A 26 -1.69 39.57 -18.86
N ALA A 27 -1.71 38.30 -19.29
CA ALA A 27 -0.75 37.75 -20.23
C ALA A 27 -1.22 38.03 -21.69
N GLN A 28 -0.30 37.97 -22.65
CA GLN A 28 -0.58 38.14 -24.07
C GLN A 28 -0.31 36.88 -24.85
N ASN A 29 -1.22 36.57 -25.77
CA ASN A 29 -1.08 35.41 -26.67
C ASN A 29 -0.34 35.80 -27.96
N SER A 30 -0.12 34.79 -28.83
CA SER A 30 0.56 34.97 -30.13
C SER A 30 -0.34 35.47 -31.25
N ASN A 31 -1.64 35.75 -30.97
CA ASN A 31 -2.60 36.21 -31.97
C ASN A 31 -2.42 37.69 -32.23
N MET A 32 -1.90 38.07 -33.41
CA MET A 32 -1.64 39.46 -33.78
C MET A 32 -2.91 40.35 -33.83
N SER A 33 -4.08 39.76 -34.02
CA SER A 33 -5.35 40.46 -34.12
C SER A 33 -5.99 40.79 -32.79
N ASN A 34 -5.73 39.93 -31.78
CA ASN A 34 -6.19 40.13 -30.42
C ASN A 34 -5.24 39.41 -29.46
N ARG A 35 -4.38 40.16 -28.77
CA ARG A 35 -3.32 39.67 -27.92
C ARG A 35 -3.78 39.29 -26.51
N ASP A 36 -4.97 39.63 -26.10
CA ASP A 36 -5.47 39.29 -24.78
C ASP A 36 -5.76 37.81 -24.67
N MET A 37 -5.32 37.20 -23.56
CA MET A 37 -5.64 35.80 -23.27
C MET A 37 -7.14 35.61 -23.13
N LYS A 38 -7.66 34.57 -23.72
CA LYS A 38 -9.10 34.29 -23.78
C LYS A 38 -9.49 33.25 -22.69
N GLY A 39 -10.55 33.61 -21.96
CA GLY A 39 -11.25 32.59 -21.16
C GLY A 39 -12.24 31.78 -22.01
N ALA A 40 -12.94 30.84 -21.37
CA ALA A 40 -13.89 29.96 -22.04
C ALA A 40 -14.96 30.70 -22.86
N ASN A 41 -15.45 31.84 -22.35
CA ASN A 41 -16.45 32.67 -23.04
C ASN A 41 -15.88 33.37 -24.28
N GLY A 42 -14.64 33.85 -24.25
CA GLY A 42 -13.93 34.38 -25.40
C GLY A 42 -13.74 33.36 -26.51
N LEU A 43 -13.34 32.16 -26.16
CA LEU A 43 -13.21 31.04 -27.08
C LEU A 43 -14.56 30.63 -27.70
N LYS A 44 -15.65 30.58 -26.91
CA LYS A 44 -17.01 30.36 -27.44
C LYS A 44 -17.41 31.39 -28.50
N GLN A 45 -17.14 32.65 -28.24
CA GLN A 45 -17.44 33.74 -29.20
C GLN A 45 -16.67 33.57 -30.50
N GLU A 46 -15.38 33.27 -30.43
CA GLU A 46 -14.55 33.13 -31.62
C GLU A 46 -14.95 31.93 -32.47
N ILE A 47 -15.11 30.77 -31.85
CA ILE A 47 -15.59 29.56 -32.52
C ILE A 47 -16.97 29.82 -33.12
N GLY A 48 -17.87 30.49 -32.36
CA GLY A 48 -19.21 30.80 -32.80
C GLY A 48 -19.26 31.74 -33.99
N VAL A 49 -18.46 32.80 -33.98
CA VAL A 49 -18.29 33.72 -35.12
C VAL A 49 -17.76 32.97 -36.34
N ALA A 50 -16.73 32.13 -36.18
CA ALA A 50 -16.16 31.36 -37.23
C ALA A 50 -17.13 30.32 -37.87
N LEU A 51 -18.15 29.89 -37.10
CA LEU A 51 -19.24 29.01 -37.52
C LEU A 51 -20.48 29.72 -38.06
N GLY A 52 -20.58 31.08 -37.85
CA GLY A 52 -21.77 31.87 -38.19
C GLY A 52 -22.95 31.61 -37.25
N VAL A 53 -22.69 31.33 -35.98
CA VAL A 53 -23.72 31.12 -34.95
C VAL A 53 -24.17 32.47 -34.37
N ASN A 54 -25.47 32.76 -34.36
CA ASN A 54 -25.99 34.08 -33.98
C ASN A 54 -25.89 34.41 -32.48
N ASN A 55 -25.79 33.43 -31.58
CA ASN A 55 -25.64 33.67 -30.15
C ASN A 55 -24.74 32.56 -29.50
N PRO A 56 -23.41 32.66 -29.68
CA PRO A 56 -22.48 31.64 -29.23
C PRO A 56 -22.46 31.40 -27.70
N SER A 57 -22.80 32.46 -26.94
CA SER A 57 -22.74 32.44 -25.45
C SER A 57 -23.71 31.43 -24.83
N VAL A 58 -24.83 31.17 -25.49
CA VAL A 58 -25.88 30.25 -25.00
C VAL A 58 -25.54 28.79 -25.30
N THR A 59 -24.60 28.53 -26.22
CA THR A 59 -24.24 27.21 -26.61
C THR A 59 -23.01 26.73 -25.82
N SER A 60 -22.99 25.46 -25.40
CA SER A 60 -21.80 24.91 -24.67
C SER A 60 -20.57 24.91 -25.59
N LEU A 61 -19.39 25.12 -24.96
CA LEU A 61 -18.11 25.09 -25.67
C LEU A 61 -17.92 23.76 -26.39
N GLY A 62 -18.31 22.65 -25.76
CA GLY A 62 -18.21 21.32 -26.35
C GLY A 62 -18.99 21.18 -27.65
N ARG A 63 -20.23 21.70 -27.72
CA ARG A 63 -21.02 21.68 -28.95
C ARG A 63 -20.43 22.54 -30.05
N LEU A 64 -19.98 23.72 -29.71
CA LEU A 64 -19.33 24.61 -30.69
C LEU A 64 -18.07 23.98 -31.24
N SER A 65 -17.24 23.41 -30.40
CA SER A 65 -16.00 22.72 -30.83
C SER A 65 -16.28 21.51 -31.71
N ASN A 66 -17.27 20.69 -31.37
CA ASN A 66 -17.71 19.58 -32.21
C ASN A 66 -18.24 20.05 -33.57
N MET A 67 -18.99 21.13 -33.62
CA MET A 67 -19.47 21.72 -34.90
C MET A 67 -18.30 22.26 -35.73
N TYR A 68 -17.32 22.87 -35.07
CA TYR A 68 -16.13 23.41 -35.76
C TYR A 68 -15.30 22.30 -36.41
N ILE A 69 -15.04 21.22 -35.62
CA ILE A 69 -14.32 20.06 -36.12
C ILE A 69 -15.04 19.44 -37.33
N LYS A 70 -16.37 19.29 -37.25
CA LYS A 70 -17.17 18.71 -38.36
C LYS A 70 -17.17 19.59 -39.63
N LYS A 71 -17.12 20.92 -39.47
CA LYS A 71 -17.23 21.85 -40.61
C LYS A 71 -15.87 22.25 -41.17
N LYS A 72 -14.83 22.39 -40.35
CA LYS A 72 -13.53 22.94 -40.72
C LYS A 72 -12.35 22.00 -40.51
N GLY A 73 -12.54 20.95 -39.70
CA GLY A 73 -11.48 20.01 -39.38
C GLY A 73 -10.83 20.24 -38.03
N SER A 74 -10.14 19.20 -37.51
CA SER A 74 -9.44 19.23 -36.22
C SER A 74 -8.14 20.04 -36.29
N VAL A 75 -7.46 20.05 -37.44
CA VAL A 75 -6.20 20.79 -37.61
C VAL A 75 -6.45 22.29 -37.50
N GLU A 76 -7.49 22.79 -38.17
CA GLU A 76 -7.86 24.22 -38.15
C GLU A 76 -8.28 24.67 -36.74
N LEU A 77 -8.92 23.79 -35.93
CA LEU A 77 -9.22 24.07 -34.54
C LEU A 77 -7.92 24.14 -33.71
N ILE A 78 -6.98 23.24 -33.94
CA ILE A 78 -5.67 23.23 -33.28
C ILE A 78 -4.91 24.52 -33.57
N ASP A 79 -4.89 24.97 -34.80
CA ASP A 79 -4.22 26.21 -35.24
C ASP A 79 -4.86 27.44 -34.56
N LEU A 80 -6.20 27.48 -34.47
CA LEU A 80 -6.92 28.51 -33.73
C LEU A 80 -6.53 28.50 -32.26
N LEU A 81 -6.56 27.33 -31.58
CA LEU A 81 -6.18 27.19 -30.19
C LEU A 81 -4.73 27.61 -29.94
N LYS A 82 -3.79 27.22 -30.80
CA LYS A 82 -2.39 27.66 -30.68
C LYS A 82 -2.22 29.16 -30.76
N LYS A 83 -2.93 29.84 -31.67
CA LYS A 83 -2.87 31.30 -31.78
C LYS A 83 -3.35 31.97 -30.50
N ASP A 84 -4.41 31.44 -29.88
CA ASP A 84 -5.08 32.07 -28.74
C ASP A 84 -4.49 31.70 -27.38
N PHE A 85 -3.84 30.53 -27.27
CA PHE A 85 -3.35 30.01 -25.99
C PHE A 85 -1.83 29.83 -25.90
N GLN A 86 -1.08 30.00 -27.00
CA GLN A 86 0.38 30.12 -26.89
C GLN A 86 0.75 31.53 -26.48
N VAL A 87 1.47 31.65 -25.37
CA VAL A 87 1.79 32.93 -24.74
C VAL A 87 3.00 33.59 -25.42
N SER A 88 2.85 34.88 -25.74
CA SER A 88 3.95 35.73 -26.22
C SER A 88 4.58 36.56 -25.11
N GLU A 89 3.78 37.05 -24.15
CA GLU A 89 4.25 37.90 -23.06
C GLU A 89 3.47 37.63 -21.79
N VAL A 90 4.15 37.67 -20.62
CA VAL A 90 3.56 37.53 -19.29
C VAL A 90 3.75 38.79 -18.46
N SER A 91 2.80 39.10 -17.57
CA SER A 91 2.90 40.27 -16.69
C SER A 91 3.95 40.06 -15.57
N ASP A 92 4.35 41.17 -14.93
CA ASP A 92 5.27 41.11 -13.80
C ASP A 92 4.68 40.42 -12.57
N ASP A 93 3.37 40.43 -12.42
CA ASP A 93 2.68 39.67 -11.36
C ASP A 93 2.82 38.18 -11.58
N HIS A 94 2.68 37.68 -12.82
CA HIS A 94 2.91 36.28 -13.17
C HIS A 94 4.36 35.84 -12.86
N LYS A 95 5.35 36.67 -13.27
CA LYS A 95 6.77 36.43 -12.99
C LYS A 95 7.01 36.38 -11.49
N SER A 96 6.42 37.26 -10.71
CA SER A 96 6.58 37.37 -9.25
C SER A 96 6.02 36.12 -8.55
N ILE A 97 4.83 35.66 -8.92
CA ILE A 97 4.25 34.43 -8.35
C ILE A 97 5.07 33.20 -8.66
N CYS A 98 5.49 33.07 -9.92
CA CYS A 98 6.28 31.91 -10.37
C CYS A 98 7.76 31.96 -9.92
N ALA A 99 8.23 33.12 -9.42
CA ALA A 99 9.55 33.23 -8.77
C ALA A 99 9.63 32.48 -7.44
N HIS A 100 8.51 32.15 -6.80
CA HIS A 100 8.46 31.36 -5.57
C HIS A 100 8.59 29.86 -5.84
N ASP A 101 9.08 29.09 -4.84
CA ASP A 101 9.14 27.64 -4.90
C ASP A 101 7.80 27.07 -4.44
N TRP A 102 6.99 26.66 -5.39
CA TRP A 102 5.75 25.94 -5.12
C TRP A 102 6.04 24.46 -4.93
N LEU A 103 5.33 23.84 -4.00
CA LEU A 103 5.40 22.39 -3.80
C LEU A 103 5.07 21.67 -5.12
N ARG A 104 4.02 22.16 -5.81
CA ARG A 104 3.60 21.73 -7.15
C ARG A 104 2.64 22.74 -7.73
N VAL A 105 2.53 22.74 -9.07
CA VAL A 105 1.56 23.57 -9.78
C VAL A 105 0.59 22.69 -10.54
N TYR A 106 -0.70 22.93 -10.35
CA TYR A 106 -1.78 22.32 -11.11
C TYR A 106 -2.47 23.37 -11.96
N SER A 107 -2.80 23.04 -13.19
CA SER A 107 -3.45 23.93 -14.14
C SER A 107 -4.64 23.28 -14.82
N THR A 108 -5.78 23.98 -14.82
CA THR A 108 -6.91 23.63 -15.70
C THR A 108 -6.84 24.36 -17.04
N ASN A 109 -5.86 25.24 -17.23
CA ASN A 109 -5.68 26.00 -18.44
C ASN A 109 -4.93 25.20 -19.52
N TYR A 110 -5.23 25.50 -20.77
CA TYR A 110 -4.50 24.94 -21.91
C TYR A 110 -3.19 25.68 -22.19
N ASP A 111 -3.11 26.96 -21.76
CA ASP A 111 -2.02 27.87 -22.08
C ASP A 111 -0.71 27.54 -21.37
N ASP A 112 0.37 28.19 -21.81
CA ASP A 112 1.72 28.07 -21.26
C ASP A 112 2.15 29.30 -20.41
N VAL A 113 1.19 30.02 -19.77
CA VAL A 113 1.48 31.21 -18.94
C VAL A 113 2.42 30.85 -17.77
N VAL A 114 2.17 29.72 -17.12
CA VAL A 114 2.99 29.28 -15.97
C VAL A 114 4.41 28.98 -16.42
N GLU A 115 4.60 28.23 -17.49
CA GLU A 115 5.91 27.83 -18.03
C GLU A 115 6.73 29.06 -18.45
N ARG A 116 6.08 29.96 -19.18
CA ARG A 116 6.73 31.23 -19.57
C ARG A 116 7.14 32.04 -18.37
N SER A 117 6.28 32.11 -17.36
CA SER A 117 6.57 32.82 -16.11
C SER A 117 7.74 32.21 -15.34
N TYR A 118 7.83 30.87 -15.28
CA TYR A 118 8.97 30.15 -14.71
C TYR A 118 10.25 30.47 -15.47
N ALA A 119 10.22 30.42 -16.82
CA ALA A 119 11.37 30.72 -17.64
C ALA A 119 11.87 32.17 -17.45
N PHE A 120 10.97 33.14 -17.38
CA PHE A 120 11.32 34.54 -17.07
C PHE A 120 11.85 34.73 -15.65
N ALA A 121 11.43 33.89 -14.70
CA ALA A 121 11.97 33.86 -13.33
C ALA A 121 13.31 33.10 -13.23
N GLY A 122 13.87 32.64 -14.35
CA GLY A 122 15.13 31.87 -14.38
C GLY A 122 15.01 30.44 -13.82
N LYS A 123 13.80 29.88 -13.78
CA LYS A 123 13.53 28.54 -13.26
C LYS A 123 13.19 27.57 -14.39
N SER A 124 13.60 26.34 -14.23
CA SER A 124 13.17 25.25 -15.11
C SER A 124 11.82 24.69 -14.66
N SER A 125 10.98 24.34 -15.63
CA SER A 125 9.72 23.66 -15.40
C SER A 125 9.60 22.44 -16.30
N VAL A 126 8.78 21.48 -15.87
CA VAL A 126 8.42 20.30 -16.64
C VAL A 126 6.90 20.21 -16.66
N SER A 127 6.29 20.25 -17.83
CA SER A 127 4.84 20.20 -18.01
C SER A 127 4.43 18.80 -18.43
N VAL A 128 3.38 18.30 -17.79
CA VAL A 128 2.84 16.96 -18.00
C VAL A 128 1.31 17.00 -18.08
N THR A 129 0.73 16.00 -18.71
CA THR A 129 -0.72 15.77 -18.76
C THR A 129 -1.07 14.44 -18.06
N PRO A 130 -2.33 14.20 -17.69
CA PRO A 130 -2.77 12.96 -17.04
C PRO A 130 -2.48 11.67 -17.82
N SER A 131 -2.26 11.76 -19.13
CA SER A 131 -1.90 10.60 -19.98
C SER A 131 -0.45 10.11 -19.81
N GLU A 132 0.41 10.92 -19.16
CA GLU A 132 1.81 10.57 -18.99
C GLU A 132 2.03 9.69 -17.76
N ASN A 133 3.05 8.82 -17.82
CA ASN A 133 3.38 7.95 -16.69
C ASN A 133 3.95 8.77 -15.52
N TYR A 134 3.18 8.87 -14.46
CA TYR A 134 3.51 9.66 -13.26
C TYR A 134 4.81 9.21 -12.58
N GLU A 135 5.15 7.91 -12.63
CA GLU A 135 6.35 7.36 -11.99
C GLU A 135 7.65 7.99 -12.51
N SER A 136 7.64 8.43 -13.77
CA SER A 136 8.78 9.08 -14.40
C SER A 136 9.06 10.47 -13.84
N TYR A 137 8.08 11.08 -13.18
CA TYR A 137 8.12 12.46 -12.70
C TYR A 137 8.10 12.57 -11.17
N VAL A 138 8.07 11.45 -10.46
CA VAL A 138 8.17 11.46 -9.01
C VAL A 138 9.49 12.09 -8.56
N GLY A 139 9.42 13.12 -7.71
CA GLY A 139 10.58 13.89 -7.25
C GLY A 139 11.07 14.99 -8.20
N GLN A 140 10.45 15.17 -9.37
CA GLN A 140 10.76 16.25 -10.30
C GLN A 140 10.38 17.61 -9.69
N LYS A 141 11.33 18.56 -9.62
CA LYS A 141 11.06 19.93 -9.22
C LYS A 141 10.49 20.73 -10.40
N GLY A 142 9.66 21.76 -10.08
CA GLY A 142 9.07 22.61 -11.09
C GLY A 142 8.05 21.88 -11.99
N LEU A 143 7.41 20.82 -11.47
CA LEU A 143 6.39 20.07 -12.18
C LEU A 143 5.09 20.86 -12.26
N ILE A 144 4.59 21.00 -13.49
CA ILE A 144 3.31 21.65 -13.82
C ILE A 144 2.40 20.59 -14.45
N ILE A 145 1.25 20.35 -13.84
CA ILE A 145 0.32 19.30 -14.26
C ILE A 145 -0.90 19.97 -14.90
N HIS A 146 -1.05 19.79 -16.21
CA HIS A 146 -2.17 20.31 -17.00
C HIS A 146 -3.33 19.30 -17.02
N LEU A 147 -4.35 19.53 -16.21
CA LEU A 147 -5.46 18.61 -15.98
C LEU A 147 -6.42 18.50 -17.18
N ASN A 148 -6.52 19.57 -17.98
CA ASN A 148 -7.47 19.67 -19.10
C ASN A 148 -6.78 19.70 -20.49
N GLY A 149 -5.49 19.32 -20.56
CA GLY A 149 -4.68 19.35 -21.77
C GLY A 149 -3.70 20.54 -21.83
N TYR A 150 -2.63 20.40 -22.61
CA TYR A 150 -1.55 21.38 -22.73
C TYR A 150 -1.29 21.77 -24.18
N ILE A 151 -1.34 23.08 -24.46
CA ILE A 151 -1.32 23.60 -25.83
C ILE A 151 -0.07 23.23 -26.64
N ASN A 152 1.09 23.12 -25.98
CA ASN A 152 2.33 22.83 -26.69
C ASN A 152 2.49 21.34 -27.08
N THR A 153 1.65 20.45 -26.51
CA THR A 153 1.63 19.02 -26.84
C THR A 153 0.41 18.60 -27.66
N ILE A 154 -0.46 19.55 -28.04
CA ILE A 154 -1.71 19.24 -28.74
C ILE A 154 -1.47 18.60 -30.11
N THR A 155 -2.15 17.49 -30.35
CA THR A 155 -2.23 16.78 -31.64
C THR A 155 -3.69 16.45 -31.93
N PRO A 156 -4.06 16.04 -33.17
CA PRO A 156 -5.42 15.62 -33.46
C PRO A 156 -5.93 14.51 -32.53
N ASP A 157 -5.09 13.53 -32.19
CA ASP A 157 -5.45 12.45 -31.25
C ASP A 157 -5.65 12.98 -29.82
N LYS A 158 -4.74 13.81 -29.33
CA LYS A 158 -4.82 14.42 -28.00
C LYS A 158 -6.00 15.38 -27.85
N LEU A 159 -6.39 16.06 -28.94
CA LEU A 159 -7.57 16.95 -28.94
C LEU A 159 -8.86 16.21 -28.55
N PHE A 160 -8.99 14.94 -28.91
CA PHE A 160 -10.18 14.15 -28.55
C PHE A 160 -10.05 13.43 -27.20
N ASN A 161 -8.86 13.09 -26.76
CA ASN A 161 -8.62 12.24 -25.61
C ASN A 161 -8.16 13.03 -24.38
N GLU A 162 -7.33 14.07 -24.52
CA GLU A 162 -6.72 14.80 -23.41
C GLU A 162 -7.33 16.20 -23.16
N PHE A 163 -7.82 16.86 -24.23
CA PHE A 163 -8.37 18.21 -24.10
C PHE A 163 -9.84 18.18 -23.72
N LYS A 164 -10.19 18.77 -22.58
CA LYS A 164 -11.58 18.95 -22.17
C LYS A 164 -12.25 20.08 -22.98
N LEU A 165 -12.44 19.84 -24.26
CA LEU A 165 -12.96 20.83 -25.23
C LEU A 165 -14.21 20.35 -25.99
N THR A 166 -14.44 19.04 -26.10
CA THR A 166 -15.60 18.44 -26.78
C THR A 166 -16.59 17.87 -25.79
N GLU A 167 -17.87 17.65 -26.19
CA GLU A 167 -18.85 17.00 -25.31
C GLU A 167 -18.38 15.62 -24.87
N ALA A 168 -17.73 14.87 -25.74
CA ALA A 168 -17.18 13.54 -25.44
C ALA A 168 -16.10 13.62 -24.37
N SER A 169 -15.17 14.59 -24.47
CA SER A 169 -14.08 14.75 -23.51
C SER A 169 -14.53 15.23 -22.13
N TYR A 170 -15.66 15.93 -22.04
CA TYR A 170 -16.27 16.25 -20.74
C TYR A 170 -16.94 15.06 -20.06
N CYS A 171 -17.30 14.03 -20.84
CA CYS A 171 -17.86 12.79 -20.32
C CYS A 171 -16.78 11.77 -19.91
N THR A 172 -15.52 12.01 -20.23
CA THR A 172 -14.42 11.15 -19.81
C THR A 172 -13.89 11.59 -18.45
N SER A 173 -13.70 10.64 -17.55
CA SER A 173 -13.15 10.88 -16.21
C SER A 173 -11.62 10.71 -16.17
N GLU A 174 -10.90 11.06 -17.25
CA GLU A 174 -9.47 10.77 -17.42
C GLU A 174 -8.60 11.16 -16.22
N PHE A 175 -8.86 12.32 -15.63
CA PHE A 175 -8.11 12.74 -14.46
C PHE A 175 -8.44 11.89 -13.22
N ASN A 176 -9.72 11.63 -12.96
CA ASN A 176 -10.14 10.80 -11.82
C ASN A 176 -9.63 9.37 -11.92
N ASP A 177 -9.47 8.89 -13.14
CA ASP A 177 -9.01 7.54 -13.45
C ASP A 177 -7.48 7.47 -13.63
N SER A 178 -6.77 8.61 -13.59
CA SER A 178 -5.33 8.66 -13.76
C SER A 178 -4.58 8.53 -12.41
N PRO A 179 -3.34 7.99 -12.41
CA PRO A 179 -2.48 7.99 -11.22
C PRO A 179 -2.18 9.40 -10.67
N TRP A 180 -2.32 10.43 -11.50
CA TRP A 180 -2.10 11.81 -11.12
C TRP A 180 -3.13 12.35 -10.11
N VAL A 181 -4.34 11.79 -10.10
CA VAL A 181 -5.35 12.16 -9.09
C VAL A 181 -4.88 11.80 -7.69
N GLN A 182 -4.19 10.67 -7.55
CA GLN A 182 -3.64 10.26 -6.26
C GLN A 182 -2.52 11.18 -5.79
N MET A 183 -1.66 11.62 -6.72
CA MET A 183 -0.65 12.64 -6.42
C MET A 183 -1.32 13.95 -5.97
N PHE A 184 -2.35 14.41 -6.66
CA PHE A 184 -3.09 15.62 -6.30
C PHE A 184 -3.73 15.51 -4.90
N ARG A 185 -4.40 14.41 -4.60
CA ARG A 185 -4.99 14.15 -3.28
C ARG A 185 -3.92 14.12 -2.18
N ASN A 186 -2.78 13.49 -2.43
CA ASN A 186 -1.66 13.46 -1.51
C ASN A 186 -1.09 14.87 -1.30
N ASP A 187 -0.92 15.65 -2.36
CA ASP A 187 -0.44 17.02 -2.29
C ASP A 187 -1.40 17.92 -1.50
N LEU A 188 -2.71 17.79 -1.74
CA LEU A 188 -3.73 18.50 -0.96
C LEU A 188 -3.68 18.13 0.53
N ARG A 189 -3.38 16.89 0.85
CA ARG A 189 -3.26 16.44 2.25
C ARG A 189 -2.02 16.98 2.94
N VAL A 190 -0.87 17.01 2.26
CA VAL A 190 0.43 17.33 2.86
C VAL A 190 0.83 18.79 2.77
N CYS A 191 0.25 19.58 1.84
CA CYS A 191 0.54 21.02 1.75
C CYS A 191 0.12 21.77 3.02
N LYS A 192 0.84 22.82 3.37
CA LYS A 192 0.44 23.71 4.47
C LYS A 192 -0.67 24.65 4.03
N SER A 193 -0.62 25.11 2.79
CA SER A 193 -1.70 25.90 2.19
C SER A 193 -1.82 25.60 0.70
N VAL A 194 -2.98 25.85 0.12
CA VAL A 194 -3.24 25.78 -1.32
C VAL A 194 -3.88 27.10 -1.78
N PHE A 195 -3.34 27.66 -2.85
CA PHE A 195 -3.83 28.88 -3.47
C PHE A 195 -4.46 28.54 -4.82
N PHE A 196 -5.76 28.72 -4.92
CA PHE A 196 -6.52 28.65 -6.15
C PHE A 196 -6.60 30.04 -6.75
N VAL A 197 -5.96 30.29 -7.90
CA VAL A 197 -5.88 31.60 -8.52
C VAL A 197 -6.65 31.61 -9.83
N GLY A 198 -7.71 32.41 -9.91
CA GLY A 198 -8.54 32.50 -11.09
C GLY A 198 -9.27 31.21 -11.47
N PHE A 199 -9.58 30.38 -10.50
CA PHE A 199 -10.30 29.09 -10.63
C PHE A 199 -11.79 29.30 -10.39
N SER A 200 -12.64 28.61 -11.19
CA SER A 200 -14.09 28.55 -11.03
C SER A 200 -14.54 27.08 -10.88
N MET A 201 -15.41 26.82 -9.91
CA MET A 201 -15.99 25.50 -9.66
C MET A 201 -17.03 25.06 -10.72
N GLU A 202 -17.52 25.98 -11.57
CA GLU A 202 -18.60 25.69 -12.52
C GLU A 202 -18.21 24.74 -13.64
N TYR A 203 -16.94 24.75 -14.05
CA TYR A 203 -16.52 24.08 -15.30
C TYR A 203 -15.87 22.73 -15.08
N ASP A 204 -15.53 22.34 -13.83
CA ASP A 204 -14.87 21.08 -13.55
C ASP A 204 -15.44 20.42 -12.28
N LEU A 205 -16.57 19.75 -12.45
CA LEU A 205 -17.31 19.09 -11.37
C LEU A 205 -16.48 18.01 -10.64
N ASP A 206 -15.58 17.31 -11.36
CA ASP A 206 -14.74 16.29 -10.76
C ASP A 206 -13.69 16.90 -9.83
N LEU A 207 -13.07 17.99 -10.24
CA LEU A 207 -12.15 18.75 -9.37
C LEU A 207 -12.87 19.38 -8.19
N ALA A 208 -14.05 19.99 -8.43
CA ALA A 208 -14.89 20.52 -7.36
C ALA A 208 -15.21 19.44 -6.32
N ARG A 209 -15.55 18.23 -6.76
CA ARG A 209 -15.79 17.08 -5.88
C ARG A 209 -14.56 16.68 -5.08
N ILE A 210 -13.38 16.61 -5.71
CA ILE A 210 -12.12 16.26 -5.02
C ILE A 210 -11.81 17.33 -3.96
N ILE A 211 -11.94 18.62 -4.31
CA ILE A 211 -11.72 19.74 -3.39
C ILE A 211 -12.69 19.68 -2.21
N ALA A 212 -13.98 19.48 -2.48
CA ALA A 212 -15.03 19.37 -1.47
C ALA A 212 -14.79 18.22 -0.48
N MET A 213 -14.29 17.09 -0.96
CA MET A 213 -14.03 15.91 -0.13
C MET A 213 -12.68 15.92 0.58
N SER A 214 -11.80 16.89 0.31
CA SER A 214 -10.40 16.86 0.77
C SER A 214 -10.14 17.55 2.10
N SER A 215 -11.15 18.00 2.87
CA SER A 215 -10.98 18.70 4.17
C SER A 215 -9.90 19.79 4.18
N ILE A 216 -9.79 20.54 3.08
CA ILE A 216 -8.77 21.57 2.94
C ILE A 216 -9.29 22.99 3.28
N LYS A 217 -10.54 23.12 3.72
CA LYS A 217 -11.21 24.38 3.98
C LYS A 217 -10.36 25.34 4.82
N ASP A 218 -9.72 24.83 5.87
CA ASP A 218 -8.92 25.65 6.78
C ASP A 218 -7.58 26.14 6.19
N LYS A 219 -7.17 25.64 5.03
CA LYS A 219 -5.88 25.93 4.38
C LYS A 219 -6.00 26.30 2.89
N ALA A 220 -7.22 26.35 2.36
CA ALA A 220 -7.51 26.76 0.98
C ALA A 220 -7.80 28.24 0.89
N PHE A 221 -7.20 28.90 -0.10
CA PHE A 221 -7.35 30.31 -0.39
C PHE A 221 -7.71 30.50 -1.87
N PHE A 222 -8.88 31.08 -2.13
CA PHE A 222 -9.37 31.37 -3.47
C PHE A 222 -9.11 32.81 -3.82
N VAL A 223 -8.17 33.06 -4.70
CA VAL A 223 -7.85 34.44 -5.20
C VAL A 223 -8.67 34.69 -6.44
N VAL A 224 -9.61 35.62 -6.32
CA VAL A 224 -10.54 36.00 -7.37
C VAL A 224 -10.36 37.46 -7.77
N ALA A 225 -11.00 37.90 -8.85
CA ALA A 225 -10.96 39.27 -9.30
C ALA A 225 -11.54 40.21 -8.22
N THR A 226 -11.12 41.47 -8.23
CA THR A 226 -11.58 42.48 -7.25
C THR A 226 -13.06 42.84 -7.41
N ASP A 227 -13.60 42.58 -8.59
CA ASP A 227 -15.01 42.79 -8.99
C ASP A 227 -15.78 41.48 -9.16
N ALA A 228 -15.31 40.39 -8.52
CA ALA A 228 -15.96 39.09 -8.58
C ALA A 228 -17.40 39.15 -8.04
N ASP A 229 -18.31 38.40 -8.66
CA ASP A 229 -19.70 38.34 -8.28
C ASP A 229 -19.88 37.78 -6.85
N ALA A 230 -20.83 38.37 -6.12
CA ALA A 230 -21.13 37.93 -4.75
C ALA A 230 -21.60 36.48 -4.68
N VAL A 231 -22.25 35.97 -5.73
CA VAL A 231 -22.69 34.56 -5.83
C VAL A 231 -21.49 33.62 -5.96
N ASP A 232 -20.50 34.01 -6.77
CA ASP A 232 -19.26 33.21 -6.93
C ASP A 232 -18.46 33.22 -5.64
N ILE A 233 -18.39 34.34 -4.94
CA ILE A 233 -17.69 34.48 -3.64
C ILE A 233 -18.36 33.56 -2.60
N ASP A 234 -19.69 33.60 -2.52
CA ASP A 234 -20.46 32.79 -1.58
C ASP A 234 -20.22 31.26 -1.85
N ALA A 235 -20.35 30.85 -3.10
CA ALA A 235 -20.13 29.46 -3.52
C ALA A 235 -18.70 28.94 -3.19
N LEU A 236 -17.67 29.79 -3.37
CA LEU A 236 -16.28 29.39 -3.04
C LEU A 236 -16.01 29.40 -1.53
N SER A 237 -16.76 30.18 -0.75
CA SER A 237 -16.59 30.30 0.71
C SER A 237 -16.87 29.00 1.45
N ASP A 238 -17.63 28.11 0.85
CA ASP A 238 -17.86 26.77 1.38
C ASP A 238 -16.60 25.89 1.39
N PHE A 239 -15.63 26.19 0.51
CA PHE A 239 -14.43 25.40 0.28
C PHE A 239 -13.16 26.03 0.85
N GLY A 240 -13.16 27.31 1.21
CA GLY A 240 -11.99 27.98 1.77
C GLY A 240 -12.17 29.48 1.94
N ALA A 241 -11.09 30.18 2.27
CA ALA A 241 -11.09 31.65 2.37
C ALA A 241 -11.06 32.26 0.98
N VAL A 242 -12.01 33.17 0.67
CA VAL A 242 -12.07 33.87 -0.61
C VAL A 242 -11.40 35.22 -0.47
N LEU A 243 -10.47 35.52 -1.38
CA LEU A 243 -9.67 36.72 -1.43
C LEU A 243 -9.97 37.51 -2.73
N PRO A 244 -10.87 38.53 -2.73
CA PRO A 244 -11.16 39.33 -3.92
C PRO A 244 -10.09 40.41 -4.13
N ILE A 245 -8.85 39.98 -4.35
CA ILE A 245 -7.66 40.85 -4.42
C ILE A 245 -6.94 40.76 -5.77
N ALA A 246 -7.41 39.94 -6.67
CA ALA A 246 -6.74 39.60 -7.93
C ALA A 246 -5.28 39.11 -7.74
N LEU A 247 -4.59 38.74 -8.84
CA LEU A 247 -3.20 38.29 -8.79
C LEU A 247 -2.27 39.37 -8.23
N SER A 248 -2.48 40.63 -8.63
CA SER A 248 -1.68 41.78 -8.17
C SER A 248 -1.77 42.00 -6.65
N GLY A 249 -2.95 41.79 -6.05
CA GLY A 249 -3.14 41.85 -4.61
C GLY A 249 -2.38 40.73 -3.88
N LEU A 250 -2.42 39.51 -4.39
CA LEU A 250 -1.66 38.40 -3.82
C LEU A 250 -0.15 38.71 -3.85
N VAL A 251 0.39 39.22 -4.97
CA VAL A 251 1.80 39.63 -5.08
C VAL A 251 2.16 40.68 -4.03
N LYS A 252 1.28 41.70 -3.81
CA LYS A 252 1.50 42.70 -2.77
C LYS A 252 1.51 42.13 -1.37
N GLU A 253 0.59 41.22 -1.05
CA GLU A 253 0.56 40.58 0.27
C GLU A 253 1.78 39.70 0.49
N ILE A 254 2.22 38.95 -0.52
CA ILE A 254 3.45 38.18 -0.45
C ILE A 254 4.66 39.11 -0.21
N SER A 255 4.75 40.24 -0.92
CA SER A 255 5.84 41.17 -0.77
C SER A 255 5.90 41.78 0.64
N LYS A 256 4.77 42.16 1.22
CA LYS A 256 4.68 42.66 2.61
C LYS A 256 5.20 41.62 3.63
N VAL A 257 4.76 40.35 3.50
CA VAL A 257 5.17 39.32 4.42
C VAL A 257 6.65 38.99 4.23
N LYS A 258 7.13 39.03 2.99
CA LYS A 258 8.54 38.75 2.64
C LYS A 258 9.50 39.75 3.31
N GLU A 259 9.12 41.03 3.46
CA GLU A 259 9.95 42.05 4.13
C GLU A 259 10.25 41.71 5.60
N SER A 260 9.33 41.02 6.29
CA SER A 260 9.47 40.60 7.68
C SER A 260 9.79 39.12 7.84
N TYR A 261 9.79 38.39 6.72
CA TYR A 261 10.04 36.94 6.74
C TYR A 261 11.52 36.64 6.92
N VAL A 262 11.86 36.11 8.06
CA VAL A 262 13.16 35.48 8.29
C VAL A 262 13.02 34.01 7.91
N PRO A 263 13.70 33.54 6.83
CA PRO A 263 13.77 32.10 6.57
C PRO A 263 14.25 31.42 7.85
N ARG A 264 13.50 30.46 8.34
CA ARG A 264 14.06 29.58 9.37
C ARG A 264 15.22 28.86 8.72
N ILE A 265 16.43 29.35 8.97
CA ILE A 265 17.66 28.60 8.74
C ILE A 265 17.61 27.56 9.85
N ASP A 266 16.97 26.43 9.59
CA ASP A 266 17.03 25.29 10.48
C ASP A 266 18.48 24.81 10.50
N VAL A 267 19.20 25.29 11.50
CA VAL A 267 20.53 24.75 11.90
C VAL A 267 20.36 23.30 12.37
N ALA A 268 19.12 22.88 12.70
CA ALA A 268 18.73 21.51 12.97
C ALA A 268 17.98 20.92 11.76
N PHE A 269 18.49 19.82 11.23
CA PHE A 269 17.79 19.01 10.24
C PHE A 269 16.44 18.57 10.84
N ASN A 270 15.34 19.16 10.38
CA ASN A 270 13.99 18.83 10.84
C ASN A 270 13.15 18.31 9.65
N PRO A 271 13.31 17.03 9.30
CA PRO A 271 12.67 16.45 8.13
C PRO A 271 11.17 16.29 8.34
N LEU A 272 10.39 16.52 7.26
CA LEU A 272 8.94 16.34 7.26
C LEU A 272 8.56 14.86 7.12
N CYS A 273 9.35 14.13 6.29
CA CYS A 273 9.11 12.71 6.01
C CYS A 273 9.60 11.79 7.11
N PHE A 274 10.56 12.24 7.92
CA PHE A 274 11.21 11.43 8.94
C PHE A 274 11.09 12.10 10.31
N LYS A 275 11.21 11.32 11.36
CA LYS A 275 11.32 11.78 12.75
C LYS A 275 12.56 11.15 13.36
N GLU A 276 13.48 11.96 13.82
CA GLU A 276 14.60 11.46 14.60
C GLU A 276 14.10 10.88 15.93
N ILE A 277 14.58 9.70 16.28
CA ILE A 277 14.30 9.04 17.55
C ILE A 277 15.38 9.47 18.53
N SER A 278 14.95 10.02 19.66
CA SER A 278 15.82 10.45 20.74
C SER A 278 15.34 9.90 22.09
N LEU A 279 16.24 9.73 23.01
CA LEU A 279 15.89 9.30 24.36
C LEU A 279 15.25 10.45 25.14
N SER A 280 14.10 10.19 25.74
CA SER A 280 13.41 11.11 26.65
C SER A 280 13.91 10.92 28.07
N LYS A 281 14.01 12.03 28.84
CA LYS A 281 14.36 11.98 30.26
C LYS A 281 13.15 11.82 31.19
N SER A 282 11.93 11.82 30.67
CA SER A 282 10.72 11.73 31.50
C SER A 282 10.24 10.30 31.60
N TYR A 283 10.17 9.79 32.82
CA TYR A 283 9.54 8.50 33.12
C TYR A 283 8.04 8.70 33.34
N GLN A 284 7.22 8.01 32.54
CA GLN A 284 5.79 7.88 32.82
C GLN A 284 5.53 6.52 33.47
N LYS A 285 4.70 6.50 34.50
CA LYS A 285 4.22 5.26 35.12
C LYS A 285 3.16 4.64 34.19
N VAL A 286 3.30 3.35 33.86
CA VAL A 286 2.32 2.63 33.06
C VAL A 286 1.01 2.48 33.87
N ARG A 287 -0.09 2.85 33.23
CA ARG A 287 -1.44 2.62 33.77
C ARG A 287 -2.01 1.36 33.11
N SER A 288 -2.96 0.71 33.77
CA SER A 288 -3.66 -0.45 33.20
C SER A 288 -4.33 -0.12 31.85
N GLU A 289 -4.80 1.13 31.69
CA GLU A 289 -5.36 1.62 30.42
C GLU A 289 -4.33 1.61 29.28
N ASP A 290 -3.10 2.08 29.55
CA ASP A 290 -2.02 2.13 28.54
C ASP A 290 -1.66 0.70 28.04
N PHE A 291 -1.69 -0.28 28.95
CA PHE A 291 -1.45 -1.68 28.60
C PHE A 291 -2.63 -2.30 27.86
N ASN A 292 -3.86 -2.00 28.27
CA ASN A 292 -5.05 -2.44 27.57
C ASN A 292 -5.15 -1.83 26.17
N ASP A 293 -4.80 -0.56 26.00
CA ASP A 293 -4.76 0.08 24.69
C ASP A 293 -3.72 -0.59 23.77
N LEU A 294 -2.56 -0.96 24.30
CA LEU A 294 -1.57 -1.74 23.56
C LEU A 294 -2.13 -3.10 23.11
N LEU A 295 -2.77 -3.83 24.02
CA LEU A 295 -3.28 -5.17 23.73
C LEU A 295 -4.49 -5.16 22.80
N LEU A 296 -5.44 -4.25 23.02
CA LEU A 296 -6.73 -4.26 22.32
C LEU A 296 -6.74 -3.42 21.05
N SER A 297 -6.10 -2.24 21.09
CA SER A 297 -6.07 -1.33 19.95
C SER A 297 -4.75 -1.37 19.16
N GLY A 298 -3.71 -2.03 19.71
CA GLY A 298 -2.38 -2.00 19.11
C GLY A 298 -1.71 -0.61 19.18
N ALA A 299 -2.26 0.31 19.99
CA ALA A 299 -1.72 1.65 20.17
C ALA A 299 -0.43 1.60 21.00
N VAL A 300 0.69 1.75 20.31
CA VAL A 300 2.01 1.75 20.95
C VAL A 300 2.33 3.14 21.48
N ASN A 301 2.64 3.24 22.78
CA ASN A 301 3.19 4.45 23.37
C ASN A 301 4.74 4.39 23.37
N PRO A 302 5.42 5.14 22.47
CA PRO A 302 6.88 5.05 22.36
C PRO A 302 7.64 5.40 23.65
N ALA A 303 7.11 6.33 24.44
CA ALA A 303 7.76 6.71 25.71
C ALA A 303 7.73 5.57 26.74
N LEU A 304 6.63 4.79 26.77
CA LEU A 304 6.50 3.61 27.65
C LEU A 304 7.38 2.45 27.15
N VAL A 305 7.53 2.31 25.81
CA VAL A 305 8.51 1.35 25.25
C VAL A 305 9.91 1.69 25.71
N GLN A 306 10.32 2.95 25.58
CA GLN A 306 11.63 3.41 26.05
C GLN A 306 11.82 3.15 27.56
N ALA A 307 10.84 3.53 28.39
CA ALA A 307 10.91 3.34 29.82
C ALA A 307 11.08 1.85 30.19
N SER A 308 10.34 0.95 29.55
CA SER A 308 10.46 -0.50 29.79
C SER A 308 11.75 -1.12 29.26
N MET A 309 12.36 -0.54 28.22
CA MET A 309 13.68 -0.96 27.75
C MET A 309 14.77 -0.60 28.78
N GLN A 310 14.65 0.55 29.44
CA GLN A 310 15.59 1.02 30.46
C GLN A 310 15.37 0.34 31.82
N ASP A 311 14.13 0.06 32.18
CA ASP A 311 13.76 -0.63 33.42
C ASP A 311 12.63 -1.64 33.14
N PRO A 312 12.94 -2.93 33.09
CA PRO A 312 11.92 -3.98 32.86
C PRO A 312 10.80 -3.99 33.92
N SER A 313 11.06 -3.46 35.15
CA SER A 313 10.03 -3.40 36.20
C SER A 313 8.88 -2.45 35.87
N VAL A 314 9.01 -1.57 34.88
CA VAL A 314 7.96 -0.70 34.37
C VAL A 314 6.78 -1.53 33.82
N GLY A 315 7.06 -2.71 33.26
CA GLY A 315 6.04 -3.69 32.92
C GLY A 315 5.09 -3.28 31.79
N TYR A 316 5.61 -2.76 30.66
CA TYR A 316 4.78 -2.38 29.51
C TYR A 316 4.94 -3.34 28.33
N LEU A 317 6.10 -3.95 28.17
CA LEU A 317 6.42 -4.81 27.03
C LEU A 317 7.27 -6.01 27.44
N VAL A 318 7.39 -6.95 26.52
CA VAL A 318 8.29 -8.11 26.59
C VAL A 318 9.51 -7.83 25.74
N TYR A 319 10.70 -8.06 26.29
CA TYR A 319 11.95 -7.96 25.54
C TYR A 319 12.06 -9.12 24.55
N ARG A 320 12.24 -8.80 23.26
CA ARG A 320 12.35 -9.82 22.21
C ARG A 320 13.81 -10.23 22.02
N SER A 321 14.12 -11.47 22.26
CA SER A 321 15.47 -12.04 22.11
C SER A 321 16.03 -11.94 20.69
N THR A 322 15.15 -11.87 19.68
CA THR A 322 15.51 -11.59 18.27
C THR A 322 16.16 -10.22 18.07
N LEU A 323 16.02 -9.30 19.04
CA LEU A 323 16.62 -7.97 18.99
C LEU A 323 18.16 -8.04 18.94
N ASP A 324 18.77 -8.94 19.72
CA ASP A 324 20.23 -9.09 19.75
C ASP A 324 20.77 -9.59 18.40
N SER A 325 20.02 -10.44 17.72
CA SER A 325 20.39 -10.95 16.40
C SER A 325 20.39 -9.86 15.33
N ILE A 326 19.36 -8.99 15.28
CA ILE A 326 19.33 -7.90 14.30
C ILE A 326 20.41 -6.86 14.59
N LEU A 327 20.64 -6.53 15.85
CA LEU A 327 21.69 -5.60 16.28
C LEU A 327 23.07 -6.07 15.84
N SER A 328 23.41 -7.35 16.08
CA SER A 328 24.68 -7.93 15.65
C SER A 328 24.85 -7.91 14.13
N LYS A 329 23.79 -8.13 13.36
CA LYS A 329 23.84 -8.08 11.88
C LYS A 329 23.99 -6.64 11.35
N ILE A 330 23.35 -5.66 11.99
CA ILE A 330 23.56 -4.23 11.66
C ILE A 330 25.01 -3.83 11.93
N GLU A 331 25.58 -4.24 13.06
CA GLU A 331 26.98 -3.99 13.41
C GLU A 331 27.93 -4.73 12.45
N GLY A 332 27.53 -5.88 11.94
CA GLY A 332 28.23 -6.65 10.91
C GLY A 332 28.21 -6.04 9.51
N GLY A 333 27.50 -4.91 9.32
CA GLY A 333 27.48 -4.15 8.05
C GLY A 333 26.32 -4.47 7.09
N GLU A 334 25.38 -5.32 7.49
CA GLU A 334 24.16 -5.55 6.71
C GLU A 334 23.32 -4.27 6.62
N LYS A 335 22.74 -4.01 5.43
CA LYS A 335 22.08 -2.72 5.13
C LYS A 335 20.56 -2.79 5.00
N ASN A 336 20.00 -3.97 4.73
CA ASN A 336 18.59 -4.12 4.47
C ASN A 336 17.98 -5.19 5.37
N PHE A 337 16.92 -4.84 6.08
CA PHE A 337 16.24 -5.75 6.99
C PHE A 337 14.73 -5.72 6.75
N LEU A 338 14.13 -6.89 6.77
CA LEU A 338 12.69 -7.07 6.77
C LEU A 338 12.25 -7.81 8.04
N VAL A 339 11.46 -7.14 8.87
CA VAL A 339 10.85 -7.74 10.07
C VAL A 339 9.50 -8.34 9.68
N GLU A 340 9.35 -9.65 9.79
CA GLU A 340 8.11 -10.34 9.43
C GLU A 340 7.43 -10.99 10.63
N SER A 341 6.10 -10.97 10.62
CA SER A 341 5.27 -11.83 11.47
C SER A 341 3.81 -11.82 11.01
N ALA A 342 2.99 -12.71 11.59
CA ALA A 342 1.54 -12.61 11.47
C ALA A 342 1.00 -11.32 12.11
N LEU A 343 -0.28 -11.02 11.84
CA LEU A 343 -0.99 -9.88 12.42
C LEU A 343 -1.04 -9.99 13.97
N GLY A 344 -0.82 -8.89 14.66
CA GLY A 344 -0.96 -8.80 16.13
C GLY A 344 0.23 -9.35 16.93
N ASN A 345 1.34 -9.80 16.32
CA ASN A 345 2.51 -10.33 17.01
C ASN A 345 3.56 -9.27 17.40
N GLY A 346 3.21 -7.98 17.36
CA GLY A 346 4.00 -6.90 17.95
C GLY A 346 5.15 -6.38 17.09
N LYS A 347 5.06 -6.42 15.73
CA LYS A 347 6.08 -5.85 14.82
C LYS A 347 6.43 -4.40 15.15
N THR A 348 5.45 -3.54 15.27
CA THR A 348 5.65 -2.12 15.57
C THR A 348 6.35 -1.92 16.92
N VAL A 349 5.98 -2.71 17.95
CA VAL A 349 6.63 -2.69 19.27
C VAL A 349 8.10 -3.09 19.12
N PHE A 350 8.38 -4.16 18.39
CA PHE A 350 9.74 -4.61 18.11
C PHE A 350 10.58 -3.56 17.39
N LEU A 351 10.00 -2.86 16.40
CA LEU A 351 10.69 -1.77 15.70
C LEU A 351 11.03 -0.61 16.63
N TYR A 352 10.16 -0.27 17.61
CA TYR A 352 10.49 0.73 18.63
C TYR A 352 11.57 0.23 19.59
N GLN A 353 11.52 -1.05 20.00
CA GLN A 353 12.61 -1.65 20.81
C GLN A 353 13.95 -1.54 20.06
N LEU A 354 13.96 -1.89 18.78
CA LEU A 354 15.16 -1.76 17.94
C LEU A 354 15.64 -0.31 17.84
N ALA A 355 14.70 0.62 17.61
CA ALA A 355 15.02 2.04 17.50
C ALA A 355 15.73 2.55 18.77
N TYR A 356 15.17 2.29 19.94
CA TYR A 356 15.75 2.75 21.20
C TYR A 356 17.07 2.04 21.53
N ALA A 357 17.18 0.73 21.29
CA ALA A 357 18.43 0.00 21.49
C ALA A 357 19.57 0.50 20.58
N LEU A 358 19.26 0.95 19.36
CA LEU A 358 20.24 1.56 18.46
C LEU A 358 20.63 2.96 18.89
N VAL A 359 19.67 3.78 19.36
CA VAL A 359 19.97 5.12 19.91
C VAL A 359 20.83 5.03 21.16
N GLU A 360 20.60 4.06 22.07
CA GLU A 360 21.44 3.79 23.23
C GLU A 360 22.87 3.41 22.84
N ARG A 361 23.07 2.77 21.67
CA ARG A 361 24.39 2.48 21.08
C ARG A 361 25.00 3.66 20.31
N GLY A 362 24.39 4.85 20.42
CA GLY A 362 24.88 6.07 19.76
C GLY A 362 24.63 6.14 18.25
N LYS A 363 23.71 5.32 17.72
CA LYS A 363 23.33 5.38 16.31
C LYS A 363 22.25 6.43 16.07
N SER A 364 22.32 7.13 14.95
CA SER A 364 21.26 8.03 14.49
C SER A 364 20.14 7.22 13.85
N VAL A 365 18.94 7.30 14.42
CA VAL A 365 17.78 6.54 13.99
C VAL A 365 16.66 7.47 13.58
N PHE A 366 16.12 7.25 12.40
CA PHE A 366 15.03 8.02 11.83
C PHE A 366 13.82 7.13 11.55
N TRP A 367 12.66 7.55 12.05
CA TRP A 367 11.38 6.88 11.80
C TRP A 367 10.64 7.55 10.65
N TYR A 368 10.27 6.81 9.64
CA TYR A 368 9.46 7.30 8.53
C TYR A 368 8.03 7.62 9.00
N LYS A 369 7.52 8.80 8.66
CA LYS A 369 6.18 9.26 9.00
C LYS A 369 5.21 9.15 7.83
N LYS A 370 5.55 9.81 6.73
CA LYS A 370 4.70 9.91 5.54
C LYS A 370 5.50 10.39 4.33
N TYR A 371 5.02 10.02 3.14
CA TYR A 371 5.58 10.53 1.89
C TYR A 371 5.30 12.03 1.73
N ASN A 372 6.27 12.75 1.16
CA ASN A 372 6.18 14.15 0.80
C ASN A 372 7.02 14.40 -0.44
N ALA A 373 6.64 15.38 -1.27
CA ALA A 373 7.38 15.74 -2.49
C ALA A 373 8.84 16.16 -2.23
N LYS A 374 9.17 16.54 -1.00
CA LYS A 374 10.56 16.87 -0.58
C LYS A 374 11.39 15.64 -0.16
N ILE A 375 10.84 14.42 -0.24
CA ILE A 375 11.50 13.21 0.28
C ILE A 375 12.92 13.02 -0.29
N TYR A 376 13.12 13.26 -1.58
CA TYR A 376 14.46 13.14 -2.19
C TYR A 376 15.47 14.13 -1.63
N SER A 377 15.07 15.38 -1.41
CA SER A 377 15.95 16.40 -0.82
C SER A 377 16.24 16.12 0.65
N GLU A 378 15.25 15.59 1.38
CA GLU A 378 15.44 15.17 2.77
C GLU A 378 16.36 13.95 2.87
N ILE A 379 16.22 12.95 2.01
CA ILE A 379 17.12 11.78 1.96
C ILE A 379 18.56 12.21 1.62
N LEU A 380 18.74 13.11 0.66
CA LEU A 380 20.07 13.65 0.33
C LEU A 380 20.69 14.38 1.52
N SER A 381 19.91 15.18 2.24
CA SER A 381 20.38 15.87 3.44
C SER A 381 20.70 14.89 4.56
N LEU A 382 19.81 13.91 4.78
CA LEU A 382 19.98 12.86 5.77
C LEU A 382 21.25 12.04 5.51
N SER A 383 21.47 11.59 4.27
CA SER A 383 22.66 10.81 3.92
C SER A 383 23.97 11.59 3.99
N LYS A 384 23.92 12.92 3.83
CA LYS A 384 25.10 13.79 4.00
C LYS A 384 25.43 14.06 5.46
N LEU A 385 24.40 14.35 6.28
CA LEU A 385 24.57 14.69 7.68
C LEU A 385 24.78 13.45 8.56
N TYR A 386 24.16 12.34 8.19
CA TYR A 386 24.15 11.08 8.94
C TYR A 386 24.42 9.89 8.00
N PRO A 387 25.64 9.71 7.49
CA PRO A 387 25.94 8.71 6.45
C PRO A 387 25.66 7.26 6.87
N ASP A 388 25.69 6.95 8.16
CA ASP A 388 25.41 5.61 8.72
C ASP A 388 24.07 5.56 9.47
N ALA A 389 23.15 6.46 9.16
CA ALA A 389 21.86 6.48 9.82
C ALA A 389 21.02 5.23 9.47
N ILE A 390 20.17 4.88 10.42
CA ILE A 390 19.23 3.78 10.30
C ILE A 390 17.85 4.38 10.09
N VAL A 391 17.18 4.00 9.01
CA VAL A 391 15.82 4.44 8.68
C VAL A 391 14.87 3.29 8.91
N ILE A 392 13.91 3.49 9.81
CA ILE A 392 12.87 2.52 10.14
C ILE A 392 11.56 2.92 9.45
N LEU A 393 11.00 2.00 8.67
CA LEU A 393 9.74 2.16 7.95
C LEU A 393 8.80 1.02 8.35
N ASP A 394 7.87 1.30 9.26
CA ASP A 394 6.86 0.31 9.64
C ASP A 394 5.88 0.13 8.48
N ASP A 395 5.69 -1.13 8.05
CA ASP A 395 4.89 -1.53 6.91
C ASP A 395 5.51 -1.17 5.54
N TYR A 396 6.17 -2.17 4.91
CA TYR A 396 6.78 -2.06 3.59
C TYR A 396 5.77 -1.59 2.53
N HIS A 397 4.58 -2.17 2.53
CA HIS A 397 3.58 -1.87 1.51
C HIS A 397 3.19 -0.38 1.51
N SER A 398 3.00 0.21 2.69
CA SER A 398 2.69 1.64 2.82
C SER A 398 3.90 2.55 2.58
N ALA A 399 5.11 2.06 2.75
CA ALA A 399 6.35 2.84 2.62
C ALA A 399 7.13 2.58 1.32
N LYS A 400 6.60 1.79 0.40
CA LYS A 400 7.28 1.34 -0.83
C LYS A 400 7.96 2.47 -1.61
N GLU A 401 7.25 3.57 -1.85
CA GLU A 401 7.79 4.72 -2.57
C GLU A 401 8.96 5.40 -1.82
N ALA A 402 8.85 5.46 -0.50
CA ALA A 402 9.93 6.00 0.34
C ALA A 402 11.16 5.08 0.30
N ILE A 403 10.96 3.77 0.35
CA ILE A 403 12.05 2.78 0.27
C ILE A 403 12.74 2.85 -1.09
N PHE A 404 11.97 2.91 -2.18
CA PHE A 404 12.49 3.11 -3.53
C PHE A 404 13.33 4.41 -3.62
N SER A 405 12.80 5.51 -3.08
CA SER A 405 13.48 6.80 -3.05
C SER A 405 14.78 6.75 -2.24
N LEU A 406 14.77 6.07 -1.08
CA LEU A 406 15.95 5.86 -0.25
C LEU A 406 17.05 5.11 -1.03
N ARG A 407 16.71 4.00 -1.69
CA ARG A 407 17.69 3.20 -2.45
C ARG A 407 18.20 3.90 -3.71
N LYS A 408 17.32 4.60 -4.42
CA LYS A 408 17.72 5.41 -5.59
C LYS A 408 18.69 6.54 -5.23
N THR A 409 18.56 7.09 -4.02
CA THR A 409 19.32 8.28 -3.59
C THR A 409 20.56 7.95 -2.79
N SER A 410 20.54 6.90 -1.97
CA SER A 410 21.66 6.56 -1.07
C SER A 410 21.74 5.06 -0.79
N ASN A 411 22.95 4.51 -0.97
CA ASN A 411 23.27 3.13 -0.60
C ASN A 411 23.96 3.01 0.77
N SER A 412 24.27 4.14 1.43
CA SER A 412 24.97 4.12 2.73
C SER A 412 24.02 3.84 3.89
N LEU A 413 22.78 4.30 3.81
CA LEU A 413 21.77 4.18 4.86
C LEU A 413 21.36 2.73 5.11
N VAL A 414 21.14 2.39 6.38
CA VAL A 414 20.53 1.11 6.77
C VAL A 414 19.00 1.25 6.71
N ILE A 415 18.32 0.35 6.04
CA ILE A 415 16.87 0.31 5.96
C ILE A 415 16.35 -0.88 6.77
N VAL A 416 15.45 -0.59 7.71
CA VAL A 416 14.70 -1.61 8.43
C VAL A 416 13.22 -1.38 8.12
N THR A 417 12.58 -2.36 7.50
CA THR A 417 11.14 -2.31 7.23
C THR A 417 10.43 -3.52 7.82
N SER A 418 9.11 -3.46 7.90
CA SER A 418 8.30 -4.58 8.38
C SER A 418 7.23 -4.97 7.38
N GLU A 419 6.83 -6.25 7.39
CA GLU A 419 5.68 -6.72 6.63
C GLU A 419 4.98 -7.90 7.32
N ARG A 420 3.71 -8.13 6.99
CA ARG A 420 3.02 -9.35 7.36
C ARG A 420 3.52 -10.51 6.52
N GLN A 421 3.77 -11.64 7.14
CA GLN A 421 4.28 -12.83 6.46
C GLN A 421 3.42 -13.25 5.26
N ALA A 422 2.11 -13.18 5.40
CA ALA A 422 1.19 -13.56 4.34
C ALA A 422 1.24 -12.61 3.11
N LEU A 423 1.51 -11.31 3.33
CA LEU A 423 1.75 -10.34 2.25
C LEU A 423 3.17 -10.48 1.68
N HIS A 424 4.15 -10.74 2.52
CA HIS A 424 5.53 -10.95 2.07
C HIS A 424 5.64 -12.05 1.01
N ASP A 425 4.94 -13.16 1.21
CA ASP A 425 4.92 -14.27 0.24
C ASP A 425 4.37 -13.82 -1.14
N VAL A 426 3.51 -12.80 -1.19
CA VAL A 426 2.91 -12.26 -2.42
C VAL A 426 3.83 -11.26 -3.11
N ILE A 427 4.44 -10.34 -2.34
CA ILE A 427 5.21 -9.18 -2.84
C ILE A 427 6.73 -9.40 -2.78
N TYR A 428 7.18 -10.64 -2.56
CA TYR A 428 8.60 -10.98 -2.41
C TYR A 428 9.47 -10.46 -3.56
N GLU A 429 9.04 -10.68 -4.81
CA GLU A 429 9.78 -10.24 -6.01
C GLU A 429 9.90 -8.71 -6.08
N ASP A 430 8.87 -8.02 -5.65
CA ASP A 430 8.82 -6.57 -5.59
C ASP A 430 9.79 -6.03 -4.54
N ILE A 431 9.77 -6.60 -3.33
CA ILE A 431 10.72 -6.24 -2.26
C ILE A 431 12.15 -6.50 -2.71
N GLN A 432 12.42 -7.64 -3.33
CA GLN A 432 13.76 -8.00 -3.79
C GLN A 432 14.25 -7.07 -4.92
N SER A 433 13.36 -6.65 -5.82
CA SER A 433 13.71 -5.71 -6.89
C SER A 433 14.14 -4.33 -6.36
N ILE A 434 13.57 -3.88 -5.23
CA ILE A 434 13.83 -2.56 -4.64
C ILE A 434 14.96 -2.60 -3.62
N LEU A 435 14.93 -3.54 -2.68
CA LEU A 435 15.93 -3.64 -1.61
C LEU A 435 17.18 -4.41 -2.01
N GLY A 436 17.13 -5.23 -3.07
CA GLY A 436 18.19 -6.19 -3.38
C GLY A 436 18.27 -7.28 -2.32
N ASN A 437 19.48 -7.62 -1.88
CA ASN A 437 19.66 -8.55 -0.77
C ASN A 437 19.23 -7.92 0.54
N TYR A 438 18.41 -8.63 1.31
CA TYR A 438 17.95 -8.21 2.64
C TYR A 438 17.89 -9.40 3.61
N VAL A 439 18.04 -9.09 4.89
CA VAL A 439 17.94 -10.07 5.98
C VAL A 439 16.51 -10.08 6.50
N THR A 440 15.90 -11.26 6.56
CA THR A 440 14.57 -11.44 7.15
C THR A 440 14.70 -11.79 8.63
N ILE A 441 13.96 -11.07 9.47
CA ILE A 441 13.87 -11.28 10.92
C ILE A 441 12.42 -11.64 11.26
N SER A 442 12.18 -12.85 11.75
CA SER A 442 10.85 -13.25 12.18
C SER A 442 10.65 -12.96 13.67
N VAL A 443 9.56 -12.26 13.98
CA VAL A 443 9.11 -12.00 15.37
C VAL A 443 7.79 -12.69 15.68
N ASP A 444 7.50 -13.76 14.95
CA ASP A 444 6.21 -14.45 14.98
C ASP A 444 5.99 -15.23 16.27
N LYS A 445 7.01 -15.94 16.74
CA LYS A 445 6.92 -16.83 17.90
C LYS A 445 7.64 -16.27 19.12
N LEU A 446 7.02 -16.45 20.27
CA LEU A 446 7.62 -16.17 21.58
C LEU A 446 8.57 -17.30 22.02
N GLN A 447 9.79 -16.95 22.39
CA GLN A 447 10.73 -17.87 23.02
C GLN A 447 10.28 -18.21 24.46
N ARG A 448 10.87 -19.23 25.06
CA ARG A 448 10.45 -19.67 26.41
C ARG A 448 10.55 -18.55 27.45
N ASN A 449 11.65 -17.80 27.47
CA ASN A 449 11.81 -16.68 28.41
C ASN A 449 10.79 -15.57 28.16
N GLU A 450 10.53 -15.26 26.87
CA GLU A 450 9.52 -14.28 26.47
C GLU A 450 8.11 -14.70 26.91
N ARG A 451 7.79 -16.02 26.87
CA ARG A 451 6.50 -16.53 27.37
C ARG A 451 6.34 -16.34 28.88
N ILE A 452 7.43 -16.48 29.63
CA ILE A 452 7.44 -16.22 31.08
C ILE A 452 7.20 -14.72 31.35
N GLU A 453 7.84 -13.84 30.60
CA GLU A 453 7.63 -12.39 30.72
C GLU A 453 6.20 -12.01 30.35
N VAL A 454 5.61 -12.61 29.30
CA VAL A 454 4.19 -12.44 28.95
C VAL A 454 3.29 -12.87 30.10
N ASP A 455 3.59 -14.01 30.74
CA ASP A 455 2.83 -14.48 31.90
C ASP A 455 2.84 -13.48 33.04
N HIS A 456 4.01 -12.95 33.38
CA HIS A 456 4.14 -11.91 34.42
C HIS A 456 3.35 -10.64 34.10
N LEU A 457 3.41 -10.16 32.81
CA LEU A 457 2.64 -8.99 32.42
C LEU A 457 1.13 -9.24 32.47
N PHE A 458 0.67 -10.38 31.99
CA PHE A 458 -0.75 -10.75 32.05
C PHE A 458 -1.28 -10.93 33.45
N ASP A 459 -0.43 -11.41 34.38
CA ASP A 459 -0.76 -11.52 35.81
C ASP A 459 -0.83 -10.13 36.44
N MET A 460 0.18 -9.27 36.17
CA MET A 460 0.25 -7.88 36.69
C MET A 460 -1.00 -7.07 36.31
N TYR A 461 -1.51 -7.22 35.10
CA TYR A 461 -2.68 -6.49 34.60
C TYR A 461 -3.99 -7.29 34.63
N SER A 462 -3.99 -8.45 35.28
CA SER A 462 -5.17 -9.33 35.46
C SER A 462 -5.81 -9.75 34.12
N VAL A 463 -5.01 -9.95 33.06
CA VAL A 463 -5.48 -10.32 31.72
C VAL A 463 -5.86 -11.80 31.64
N TRP A 464 -5.34 -12.65 32.52
CA TRP A 464 -5.60 -14.09 32.48
C TRP A 464 -7.06 -14.48 32.66
N GLY A 465 -7.86 -13.68 33.38
CA GLY A 465 -9.29 -13.90 33.56
C GLY A 465 -9.57 -15.28 34.20
N ASP A 466 -10.25 -16.15 33.48
CA ASP A 466 -10.59 -17.51 33.92
C ASP A 466 -9.37 -18.43 34.16
N LEU A 467 -8.24 -18.14 33.56
CA LEU A 467 -7.01 -18.93 33.75
C LEU A 467 -6.13 -18.46 34.93
N THR A 468 -6.54 -17.45 35.67
CA THR A 468 -5.77 -16.93 36.85
C THR A 468 -5.53 -18.01 37.90
N HIS A 469 -6.42 -19.00 38.01
CA HIS A 469 -6.29 -20.10 38.96
C HIS A 469 -5.19 -21.12 38.61
N LEU A 470 -4.68 -21.09 37.38
CA LEU A 470 -3.61 -22.00 36.94
C LEU A 470 -2.24 -21.53 37.42
N ALA A 471 -1.36 -22.46 37.73
CA ALA A 471 0.03 -22.16 38.04
C ALA A 471 0.76 -21.59 36.81
N MET A 472 1.82 -20.79 37.03
CA MET A 472 2.63 -20.16 36.00
C MET A 472 3.07 -21.15 34.91
N ASP A 473 3.61 -22.31 35.27
CA ASP A 473 4.06 -23.33 34.32
C ASP A 473 2.92 -23.81 33.42
N ALA A 474 1.71 -23.96 33.92
CA ALA A 474 0.54 -24.34 33.15
C ALA A 474 0.10 -23.23 32.20
N ARG A 475 0.18 -21.95 32.61
CA ARG A 475 -0.13 -20.78 31.74
C ARG A 475 0.93 -20.63 30.65
N VAL A 476 2.21 -20.81 30.95
CA VAL A 476 3.30 -20.83 29.97
C VAL A 476 3.14 -21.99 28.95
N ALA A 477 2.76 -23.18 29.43
CA ALA A 477 2.45 -24.32 28.56
C ALA A 477 1.19 -24.05 27.70
N TYR A 478 0.20 -23.33 28.22
CA TYR A 478 -0.96 -22.87 27.46
C TYR A 478 -0.55 -21.96 26.29
N ILE A 479 0.33 -20.97 26.52
CA ILE A 479 0.87 -20.11 25.46
C ILE A 479 1.57 -20.96 24.40
N GLU A 480 2.34 -21.97 24.79
CA GLU A 480 3.08 -22.83 23.88
C GLU A 480 2.17 -23.71 23.03
N ASN A 481 1.29 -24.46 23.66
CA ASN A 481 0.55 -25.54 23.03
C ASN A 481 -0.78 -25.07 22.42
N MET A 482 -1.52 -24.21 23.12
CA MET A 482 -2.83 -23.74 22.66
C MET A 482 -2.75 -22.49 21.80
N CYS A 483 -1.79 -21.59 22.07
CA CYS A 483 -1.58 -20.37 21.29
C CYS A 483 -0.40 -20.45 20.31
N ASN A 484 0.19 -21.63 20.14
CA ASN A 484 1.30 -21.90 19.20
C ASN A 484 2.50 -20.95 19.40
N SER A 485 2.70 -20.47 20.62
CA SER A 485 3.67 -19.43 21.00
C SER A 485 3.46 -18.09 20.28
N GLN A 486 2.27 -17.80 19.74
CA GLN A 486 1.96 -16.55 19.06
C GLN A 486 1.21 -15.60 19.99
N PHE A 487 1.68 -14.36 20.04
CA PHE A 487 1.08 -13.33 20.88
C PHE A 487 -0.34 -12.99 20.42
N SER A 488 -0.57 -12.92 19.12
CA SER A 488 -1.91 -12.69 18.54
C SER A 488 -2.92 -13.75 18.94
N SER A 489 -2.53 -15.04 18.87
CA SER A 489 -3.40 -16.15 19.25
C SER A 489 -3.70 -16.13 20.75
N LEU A 490 -2.73 -15.74 21.57
CA LEU A 490 -2.94 -15.56 23.01
C LEU A 490 -3.93 -14.43 23.28
N ILE A 491 -3.76 -13.25 22.69
CA ILE A 491 -4.69 -12.12 22.85
C ILE A 491 -6.10 -12.54 22.42
N LEU A 492 -6.24 -13.13 21.22
CA LEU A 492 -7.54 -13.59 20.74
C LEU A 492 -8.19 -14.58 21.72
N SER A 493 -7.44 -15.53 22.25
CA SER A 493 -7.96 -16.50 23.22
C SER A 493 -8.42 -15.81 24.52
N ARG A 494 -7.74 -14.73 24.93
CA ARG A 494 -8.11 -13.98 26.15
C ARG A 494 -9.24 -12.99 25.91
N VAL A 495 -9.26 -12.34 24.77
CA VAL A 495 -10.40 -11.51 24.34
C VAL A 495 -11.65 -12.37 24.17
N SER A 496 -11.53 -13.59 23.65
CA SER A 496 -12.65 -14.52 23.45
C SER A 496 -13.28 -15.04 24.75
N SER A 497 -12.57 -15.03 25.85
CA SER A 497 -13.05 -15.62 27.11
C SER A 497 -13.89 -14.71 27.98
N ASN A 498 -14.00 -13.39 27.72
CA ASN A 498 -14.52 -12.43 28.70
C ASN A 498 -15.48 -11.37 28.15
N ASN A 499 -16.08 -10.62 29.09
CA ASN A 499 -16.98 -9.46 28.94
C ASN A 499 -16.69 -8.50 27.76
N ILE A 500 -15.51 -8.53 27.16
CA ILE A 500 -15.12 -7.73 26.00
C ILE A 500 -15.92 -8.14 24.77
N ILE A 501 -16.06 -9.44 24.51
CA ILE A 501 -16.88 -9.93 23.38
C ILE A 501 -18.36 -9.61 23.58
N LEU A 502 -18.85 -9.72 24.81
CA LEU A 502 -20.22 -9.31 25.09
C LEU A 502 -20.43 -7.83 24.77
N LYS A 503 -19.48 -6.96 25.13
CA LYS A 503 -19.50 -5.53 24.77
C LYS A 503 -19.41 -5.32 23.25
N PHE A 504 -18.56 -6.08 22.56
CA PHE A 504 -18.46 -6.01 21.11
C PHE A 504 -19.74 -6.47 20.41
N LYS A 505 -20.32 -7.58 20.85
CA LYS A 505 -21.62 -8.06 20.35
C LYS A 505 -22.74 -7.07 20.62
N GLU A 506 -22.77 -6.48 21.80
CA GLU A 506 -23.74 -5.43 22.16
C GLU A 506 -23.54 -4.16 21.30
N ALA A 507 -22.31 -3.68 21.12
CA ALA A 507 -22.03 -2.54 20.26
C ALA A 507 -22.38 -2.82 18.79
N TYR A 508 -22.05 -4.00 18.27
CA TYR A 508 -22.40 -4.43 16.92
C TYR A 508 -23.90 -4.55 16.72
N SER A 509 -24.65 -5.05 17.71
CA SER A 509 -26.10 -5.18 17.64
C SER A 509 -26.81 -3.84 17.39
N LYS A 510 -26.20 -2.70 17.75
CA LYS A 510 -26.77 -1.36 17.57
C LYS A 510 -26.85 -0.90 16.11
N PHE A 511 -26.12 -1.58 15.20
CA PHE A 511 -26.13 -1.21 13.79
C PHE A 511 -26.12 -2.38 12.79
N ARG A 512 -25.99 -3.62 13.25
CA ARG A 512 -25.90 -4.81 12.36
C ARG A 512 -27.11 -4.97 11.45
N ASP A 513 -28.29 -4.56 11.91
CA ASP A 513 -29.55 -4.71 11.17
C ASP A 513 -29.72 -3.63 10.09
N ASN A 514 -28.87 -2.61 10.08
CA ASN A 514 -28.78 -1.64 9.01
C ASN A 514 -27.77 -2.13 7.95
N PRO A 515 -28.21 -2.51 6.72
CA PRO A 515 -27.34 -3.10 5.73
C PRO A 515 -26.25 -2.12 5.24
N GLU A 516 -26.53 -0.82 5.23
CA GLU A 516 -25.59 0.20 4.81
C GLU A 516 -24.47 0.35 5.85
N PHE A 517 -24.82 0.44 7.15
CA PHE A 517 -23.84 0.55 8.25
C PHE A 517 -22.99 -0.72 8.35
N ARG A 518 -23.64 -1.89 8.19
CA ARG A 518 -22.97 -3.18 8.14
C ARG A 518 -21.96 -3.24 6.99
N ARG A 519 -22.33 -2.76 5.80
CA ARG A 519 -21.42 -2.68 4.65
C ARG A 519 -20.19 -1.81 4.95
N VAL A 520 -20.37 -0.60 5.49
CA VAL A 520 -19.24 0.26 5.89
C VAL A 520 -18.32 -0.46 6.87
N PHE A 521 -18.90 -1.16 7.83
CA PHE A 521 -18.12 -1.91 8.81
C PHE A 521 -17.34 -3.05 8.16
N ILE A 522 -17.95 -3.86 7.28
CA ILE A 522 -17.26 -4.93 6.55
C ILE A 522 -16.13 -4.37 5.69
N VAL A 523 -16.34 -3.27 4.97
CA VAL A 523 -15.27 -2.61 4.19
C VAL A 523 -14.12 -2.17 5.09
N ALA A 524 -14.40 -1.63 6.28
CA ALA A 524 -13.37 -1.25 7.24
C ALA A 524 -12.61 -2.46 7.78
N LEU A 525 -13.30 -3.59 8.04
CA LEU A 525 -12.69 -4.85 8.47
C LEU A 525 -11.76 -5.41 7.36
N ILE A 526 -12.22 -5.44 6.11
CA ILE A 526 -11.45 -5.89 4.94
C ILE A 526 -10.22 -4.99 4.77
N ASN A 527 -10.42 -3.68 4.78
CA ASN A 527 -9.32 -2.71 4.64
C ASN A 527 -8.22 -2.94 5.70
N GLU A 528 -8.61 -3.13 6.96
CA GLU A 528 -7.67 -3.38 8.05
C GLU A 528 -7.03 -4.77 7.95
N PHE A 529 -7.83 -5.81 7.66
CA PHE A 529 -7.33 -7.18 7.57
C PHE A 529 -6.31 -7.35 6.44
N PHE A 530 -6.63 -6.86 5.24
CA PHE A 530 -5.74 -6.93 4.07
C PHE A 530 -4.71 -5.79 4.02
N ARG A 531 -4.76 -4.83 4.95
CA ARG A 531 -3.94 -3.59 4.97
C ARG A 531 -3.89 -2.88 3.63
N LEU A 532 -5.06 -2.63 3.09
CA LEU A 532 -5.16 -1.96 1.81
C LEU A 532 -4.83 -0.48 1.99
N LYS A 533 -4.12 0.09 1.01
CA LYS A 533 -3.90 1.54 0.93
C LYS A 533 -5.13 2.23 0.34
N VAL A 534 -6.25 2.10 1.01
CA VAL A 534 -7.51 2.68 0.52
C VAL A 534 -7.55 4.13 0.94
N ASP A 535 -7.61 5.02 -0.04
CA ASP A 535 -7.87 6.42 0.24
C ASP A 535 -9.35 6.65 0.61
N VAL A 536 -9.68 7.87 1.02
CA VAL A 536 -11.04 8.23 1.44
C VAL A 536 -12.06 8.04 0.34
N PHE A 537 -11.67 8.27 -0.91
CA PHE A 537 -12.56 8.19 -2.07
C PHE A 537 -12.84 6.74 -2.46
N ASP A 538 -11.80 5.91 -2.50
CA ASP A 538 -11.96 4.48 -2.73
C ASP A 538 -12.77 3.85 -1.61
N PHE A 539 -12.45 4.18 -0.35
CA PHE A 539 -13.24 3.73 0.80
C PHE A 539 -14.71 4.15 0.68
N ALA A 540 -14.97 5.42 0.38
CA ALA A 540 -16.32 5.94 0.18
C ALA A 540 -17.03 5.26 -1.00
N SER A 541 -16.31 5.01 -2.09
CA SER A 541 -16.84 4.28 -3.24
C SER A 541 -17.24 2.84 -2.87
N TRP A 542 -16.44 2.15 -2.06
CA TRP A 542 -16.70 0.76 -1.67
C TRP A 542 -17.79 0.66 -0.61
N ALA A 543 -17.78 1.57 0.36
CA ALA A 543 -18.68 1.55 1.51
C ALA A 543 -20.03 2.24 1.29
N GLY A 544 -20.08 3.23 0.39
CA GLY A 544 -21.21 4.11 0.16
C GLY A 544 -20.94 5.53 0.68
N ALA A 545 -20.69 6.48 -0.24
CA ALA A 545 -20.32 7.86 0.10
C ALA A 545 -21.35 8.59 0.96
N ASP A 546 -22.64 8.41 0.66
CA ASP A 546 -23.74 9.08 1.36
C ASP A 546 -23.87 8.60 2.80
N VAL A 547 -23.59 7.32 3.04
CA VAL A 547 -23.69 6.69 4.36
C VAL A 547 -22.61 7.19 5.30
N ILE A 548 -21.34 7.18 4.87
CA ILE A 548 -20.20 7.58 5.71
C ILE A 548 -20.24 9.04 6.14
N ASN A 549 -20.91 9.88 5.35
CA ASN A 549 -21.09 11.31 5.64
C ASN A 549 -22.36 11.61 6.40
N SER A 550 -23.26 10.63 6.57
CA SER A 550 -24.53 10.86 7.26
C SER A 550 -24.34 11.07 8.76
N PRO A 551 -25.03 12.05 9.37
CA PRO A 551 -25.01 12.25 10.81
C PRO A 551 -25.48 11.01 11.59
N SER A 552 -26.41 10.22 11.03
CA SER A 552 -26.93 8.98 11.64
C SER A 552 -25.84 7.92 11.80
N PHE A 553 -24.96 7.76 10.81
CA PHE A 553 -23.81 6.87 10.89
C PHE A 553 -22.74 7.40 11.85
N ARG A 554 -22.32 8.65 11.67
CA ARG A 554 -21.25 9.26 12.48
C ARG A 554 -21.60 9.39 13.97
N ASN A 555 -22.88 9.53 14.31
CA ASN A 555 -23.34 9.64 15.68
C ASN A 555 -23.80 8.31 16.29
N ASN A 556 -23.80 7.22 15.53
CA ASN A 556 -24.17 5.90 16.07
C ASN A 556 -23.15 5.44 17.11
N VAL A 557 -23.63 5.14 18.32
CA VAL A 557 -22.74 4.75 19.44
C VAL A 557 -22.00 3.45 19.13
N GLY A 558 -22.66 2.47 18.51
CA GLY A 558 -22.03 1.20 18.14
C GLY A 558 -20.93 1.38 17.08
N VAL A 559 -21.16 2.24 16.08
CA VAL A 559 -20.15 2.58 15.06
C VAL A 559 -18.92 3.23 15.70
N ARG A 560 -19.11 4.17 16.61
CA ARG A 560 -18.02 4.89 17.30
C ARG A 560 -17.17 3.99 18.20
N GLU A 561 -17.70 2.89 18.69
CA GLU A 561 -16.92 1.92 19.46
C GLU A 561 -15.87 1.23 18.60
N PHE A 562 -16.15 0.99 17.33
CA PHE A 562 -15.25 0.27 16.43
C PHE A 562 -14.48 1.16 15.46
N LEU A 563 -15.08 2.25 14.99
CA LEU A 563 -14.53 3.10 13.95
C LEU A 563 -14.13 4.47 14.50
N ASP A 564 -12.96 4.93 14.13
CA ASP A 564 -12.59 6.33 14.27
C ASP A 564 -13.05 7.10 13.03
N THR A 565 -13.94 8.04 13.25
CA THR A 565 -14.58 8.86 12.20
C THR A 565 -14.24 10.34 12.34
N LYS A 566 -13.19 10.67 13.13
CA LYS A 566 -12.89 12.06 13.50
C LYS A 566 -12.28 12.85 12.35
N ASP A 567 -11.40 12.29 11.61
CA ASP A 567 -10.84 12.90 10.40
C ASP A 567 -11.57 12.31 9.20
N ASP A 568 -11.48 12.88 8.02
CA ASP A 568 -12.17 12.36 6.81
C ASP A 568 -11.82 10.91 6.47
N THR A 569 -10.99 10.26 7.28
CA THR A 569 -10.65 8.84 7.16
C THR A 569 -11.45 8.00 8.14
N ILE A 570 -12.08 6.93 7.66
CA ILE A 570 -12.67 5.92 8.53
C ILE A 570 -11.63 4.84 8.77
N LYS A 571 -11.26 4.66 10.05
CA LYS A 571 -10.29 3.64 10.47
C LYS A 571 -10.88 2.76 11.54
N LEU A 572 -10.58 1.47 11.43
CA LEU A 572 -10.90 0.54 12.52
C LEU A 572 -9.97 0.83 13.71
N ARG A 573 -10.53 0.86 14.93
CA ARG A 573 -9.76 1.14 16.14
C ARG A 573 -8.77 0.04 16.52
N SER A 574 -9.01 -1.19 16.02
CA SER A 574 -8.16 -2.34 16.37
C SER A 574 -8.14 -3.38 15.25
N SER A 575 -6.96 -3.83 14.87
CA SER A 575 -6.78 -4.93 13.92
C SER A 575 -7.24 -6.29 14.46
N ILE A 576 -7.26 -6.46 15.78
CA ILE A 576 -7.77 -7.68 16.44
C ILE A 576 -9.28 -7.78 16.25
N ILE A 577 -10.00 -6.64 16.28
CA ILE A 577 -11.42 -6.55 15.97
C ILE A 577 -11.70 -7.04 14.53
N ALA A 578 -10.84 -6.68 13.58
CA ALA A 578 -10.99 -7.14 12.20
C ALA A 578 -10.95 -8.67 12.13
N HIS A 579 -9.97 -9.28 12.75
CA HIS A 579 -9.82 -10.73 12.73
C HIS A 579 -11.02 -11.42 13.40
N TYR A 580 -11.43 -10.93 14.59
CA TYR A 580 -12.54 -11.49 15.32
C TYR A 580 -13.86 -11.44 14.52
N PHE A 581 -14.24 -10.26 14.03
CA PHE A 581 -15.53 -10.13 13.34
C PHE A 581 -15.55 -10.83 11.99
N LEU A 582 -14.46 -10.82 11.23
CA LEU A 582 -14.40 -11.53 9.95
C LEU A 582 -14.52 -13.06 10.12
N SER A 583 -14.03 -13.61 11.24
CA SER A 583 -14.20 -15.04 11.54
C SER A 583 -15.59 -15.39 12.09
N GLU A 584 -16.31 -14.43 12.69
CA GLU A 584 -17.65 -14.64 13.27
C GLU A 584 -18.81 -14.30 12.30
N MET A 585 -18.54 -13.46 11.28
CA MET A 585 -19.54 -13.07 10.29
C MET A 585 -19.80 -14.20 9.30
N ASP A 586 -20.99 -14.16 8.68
CA ASP A 586 -21.30 -15.05 7.56
C ASP A 586 -20.33 -14.80 6.39
N ALA A 587 -19.70 -15.86 5.92
CA ALA A 587 -18.73 -15.80 4.84
C ALA A 587 -19.33 -15.22 3.56
N THR A 588 -20.62 -15.49 3.30
CA THR A 588 -21.35 -15.00 2.12
C THR A 588 -21.52 -13.49 2.16
N ASP A 589 -21.81 -12.92 3.35
CA ASP A 589 -21.93 -11.47 3.52
C ASP A 589 -20.57 -10.76 3.26
N VAL A 590 -19.49 -11.31 3.83
CA VAL A 590 -18.15 -10.75 3.67
C VAL A 590 -17.67 -10.85 2.23
N LEU A 591 -17.84 -12.02 1.61
CA LEU A 591 -17.43 -12.27 0.22
C LEU A 591 -18.27 -11.49 -0.78
N GLY A 592 -19.58 -11.29 -0.52
CA GLY A 592 -20.42 -10.43 -1.37
C GLY A 592 -19.96 -8.97 -1.38
N VAL A 593 -19.54 -8.43 -0.23
CA VAL A 593 -18.94 -7.09 -0.18
C VAL A 593 -17.58 -7.08 -0.90
N LEU A 594 -16.77 -8.12 -0.72
CA LEU A 594 -15.47 -8.26 -1.37
C LEU A 594 -15.61 -8.34 -2.89
N GLU A 595 -16.58 -9.10 -3.40
CA GLU A 595 -16.89 -9.19 -4.82
C GLU A 595 -17.22 -7.82 -5.42
N ASP A 596 -18.10 -7.06 -4.75
CA ASP A 596 -18.42 -5.69 -5.17
C ASP A 596 -17.17 -4.78 -5.22
N VAL A 597 -16.27 -4.91 -4.25
CA VAL A 597 -15.00 -4.17 -4.23
C VAL A 597 -14.12 -4.58 -5.40
N VAL A 598 -13.97 -5.89 -5.66
CA VAL A 598 -13.19 -6.41 -6.79
C VAL A 598 -13.76 -5.94 -8.13
N ARG A 599 -15.09 -5.96 -8.31
CA ARG A 599 -15.76 -5.46 -9.53
C ARG A 599 -15.56 -3.96 -9.75
N ARG A 600 -15.46 -3.17 -8.70
CA ARG A 600 -15.15 -1.74 -8.79
C ARG A 600 -13.68 -1.51 -9.16
N LEU A 601 -12.78 -2.26 -8.54
CA LEU A 601 -11.35 -2.21 -8.85
C LEU A 601 -11.05 -2.68 -10.28
N ASP A 602 -11.78 -3.69 -10.79
CA ASP A 602 -11.65 -4.18 -12.16
C ASP A 602 -11.82 -3.07 -13.21
N LYS A 603 -12.75 -2.13 -12.95
CA LYS A 603 -13.00 -0.99 -13.84
C LYS A 603 -11.86 0.03 -13.84
N THR A 604 -11.05 0.09 -12.79
CA THR A 604 -10.03 1.13 -12.57
C THR A 604 -8.60 0.59 -12.57
N VAL A 605 -8.41 -0.73 -12.55
CA VAL A 605 -7.10 -1.39 -12.46
C VAL A 605 -6.15 -1.09 -13.61
N MET A 606 -6.68 -0.83 -14.80
CA MET A 606 -5.88 -0.48 -15.97
C MET A 606 -5.30 0.94 -15.87
N ILE A 607 -5.89 1.76 -15.02
CA ILE A 607 -5.61 3.18 -14.89
C ILE A 607 -4.78 3.45 -13.63
N ASN A 608 -5.06 2.73 -12.55
CA ASN A 608 -4.36 2.89 -11.26
C ASN A 608 -3.52 1.65 -10.90
N PRO A 609 -2.18 1.71 -10.95
CA PRO A 609 -1.30 0.59 -10.59
C PRO A 609 -1.48 0.09 -9.15
N GLU A 610 -1.87 0.95 -8.21
CA GLU A 610 -2.13 0.57 -6.80
C GLU A 610 -3.33 -0.38 -6.70
N HIS A 611 -4.34 -0.21 -7.56
CA HIS A 611 -5.49 -1.12 -7.63
C HIS A 611 -5.09 -2.53 -8.06
N ARG A 612 -4.02 -2.68 -8.85
CA ARG A 612 -3.49 -4.02 -9.21
C ARG A 612 -2.93 -4.76 -8.00
N SER A 613 -2.17 -4.06 -7.15
CA SER A 613 -1.64 -4.67 -5.92
C SER A 613 -2.75 -5.02 -4.93
N THR A 614 -3.75 -4.15 -4.81
CA THR A 614 -4.96 -4.37 -4.01
C THR A 614 -5.73 -5.59 -4.49
N LEU A 615 -6.01 -5.70 -5.80
CA LEU A 615 -6.64 -6.88 -6.39
C LEU A 615 -5.86 -8.17 -6.12
N THR A 616 -4.53 -8.11 -6.29
CA THR A 616 -3.66 -9.26 -6.01
C THR A 616 -3.79 -9.74 -4.57
N ALA A 617 -3.85 -8.81 -3.61
CA ALA A 617 -4.03 -9.13 -2.19
C ALA A 617 -5.42 -9.73 -1.93
N LEU A 618 -6.49 -9.11 -2.46
CA LEU A 618 -7.87 -9.55 -2.26
C LEU A 618 -8.20 -10.91 -2.92
N MET A 619 -7.46 -11.29 -3.96
CA MET A 619 -7.62 -12.58 -4.65
C MET A 619 -6.73 -13.69 -4.09
N ASN A 620 -5.92 -13.43 -3.06
CA ASN A 620 -5.01 -14.42 -2.51
C ASN A 620 -5.76 -15.45 -1.66
N PHE A 621 -5.73 -16.74 -2.06
CA PHE A 621 -6.46 -17.81 -1.38
C PHE A 621 -6.07 -17.97 0.09
N SER A 622 -4.78 -17.91 0.40
CA SER A 622 -4.33 -18.04 1.79
C SER A 622 -4.87 -16.91 2.67
N GLN A 623 -4.92 -15.69 2.14
CA GLN A 623 -5.49 -14.52 2.84
C GLN A 623 -7.01 -14.67 3.03
N LEU A 624 -7.72 -15.07 1.99
CA LEU A 624 -9.17 -15.31 2.06
C LEU A 624 -9.50 -16.42 3.05
N SER A 625 -8.76 -17.52 3.00
CA SER A 625 -8.94 -18.63 3.95
C SER A 625 -8.69 -18.22 5.40
N MET A 626 -7.66 -17.39 5.64
CA MET A 626 -7.39 -16.83 6.97
C MET A 626 -8.43 -15.81 7.40
N CYS A 627 -8.91 -14.99 6.47
CA CYS A 627 -9.94 -13.99 6.72
C CYS A 627 -11.24 -14.62 7.24
N LEU A 628 -11.61 -15.77 6.66
CA LEU A 628 -12.86 -16.47 6.96
C LEU A 628 -12.64 -17.69 7.88
N GLU A 629 -11.43 -17.90 8.39
CA GLU A 629 -11.04 -19.11 9.14
C GLU A 629 -11.43 -20.42 8.45
N ALA A 630 -11.52 -20.44 7.13
CA ALA A 630 -11.85 -21.59 6.31
C ALA A 630 -10.75 -22.66 6.36
N LYS A 631 -10.67 -23.37 7.47
CA LYS A 631 -9.63 -24.40 7.71
C LYS A 631 -10.07 -25.80 7.33
N GLN A 632 -11.37 -26.06 7.24
CA GLN A 632 -11.94 -27.34 6.89
C GLN A 632 -12.41 -27.33 5.43
N LYS A 633 -12.37 -28.48 4.77
CA LYS A 633 -12.74 -28.60 3.34
C LYS A 633 -14.16 -28.11 3.01
N GLY A 634 -15.10 -28.19 3.96
CA GLY A 634 -16.46 -27.71 3.81
C GLY A 634 -16.62 -26.19 3.82
N GLU A 635 -15.70 -25.48 4.47
CA GLU A 635 -15.75 -24.04 4.64
C GLU A 635 -15.13 -23.26 3.46
N ILE A 636 -14.52 -23.97 2.50
CA ILE A 636 -13.89 -23.37 1.31
C ILE A 636 -14.91 -23.04 0.21
N GLU A 637 -16.09 -23.64 0.26
CA GLU A 637 -17.11 -23.49 -0.78
C GLU A 637 -17.46 -22.03 -1.09
N PRO A 638 -17.68 -21.15 -0.11
CA PRO A 638 -17.94 -19.73 -0.39
C PRO A 638 -16.78 -19.05 -1.14
N ILE A 639 -15.53 -19.43 -0.86
CA ILE A 639 -14.37 -18.88 -1.56
C ILE A 639 -14.32 -19.38 -3.01
N LEU A 640 -14.71 -20.63 -3.27
CA LEU A 640 -14.78 -21.16 -4.63
C LEU A 640 -15.86 -20.45 -5.45
N LEU A 641 -17.03 -20.17 -4.85
CA LEU A 641 -18.07 -19.38 -5.47
C LEU A 641 -17.59 -17.95 -5.79
N PHE A 642 -16.95 -17.31 -4.84
CA PHE A 642 -16.35 -16.00 -5.07
C PHE A 642 -15.40 -15.99 -6.28
N TYR A 643 -14.48 -16.98 -6.39
CA TYR A 643 -13.62 -17.07 -7.57
C TYR A 643 -14.40 -17.31 -8.85
N ASP A 644 -15.47 -18.11 -8.78
CA ASP A 644 -16.31 -18.39 -9.95
C ASP A 644 -17.04 -17.14 -10.44
N ASP A 645 -17.51 -16.29 -9.52
CA ASP A 645 -18.25 -15.05 -9.82
C ASP A 645 -17.35 -13.96 -10.43
N ILE A 646 -16.05 -13.97 -10.13
CA ILE A 646 -15.12 -12.94 -10.64
C ILE A 646 -14.20 -13.40 -11.78
N LYS A 647 -14.20 -14.69 -12.15
CA LYS A 647 -13.27 -15.28 -13.14
C LYS A 647 -13.29 -14.64 -14.53
N ASP A 648 -14.45 -14.06 -14.92
CA ASP A 648 -14.67 -13.46 -16.24
C ASP A 648 -14.34 -11.96 -16.28
N LEU A 649 -13.98 -11.35 -15.15
CA LEU A 649 -13.55 -9.96 -15.11
C LEU A 649 -12.26 -9.76 -15.90
N ALA A 650 -12.10 -8.57 -16.49
CA ALA A 650 -10.95 -8.24 -17.33
C ALA A 650 -9.61 -8.39 -16.58
N SER A 651 -9.57 -8.04 -15.29
CA SER A 651 -8.39 -8.18 -14.43
C SER A 651 -8.09 -9.62 -14.00
N CYS A 652 -9.05 -10.54 -14.14
CA CYS A 652 -8.93 -11.94 -13.70
C CYS A 652 -8.69 -12.90 -14.86
N LYS A 653 -9.39 -12.68 -16.00
CA LYS A 653 -9.45 -13.60 -17.13
C LYS A 653 -8.09 -14.06 -17.65
N ASP A 654 -7.15 -13.13 -17.79
CA ASP A 654 -5.79 -13.39 -18.32
C ASP A 654 -4.71 -13.23 -17.22
N ASN A 655 -5.10 -13.27 -15.96
CA ASN A 655 -4.24 -13.07 -14.81
C ASN A 655 -3.74 -14.41 -14.26
N ILE A 656 -2.44 -14.67 -14.43
CA ILE A 656 -1.79 -15.90 -13.95
C ILE A 656 -1.94 -16.07 -12.45
N HIS A 657 -1.81 -14.98 -11.67
CA HIS A 657 -1.97 -15.02 -10.21
C HIS A 657 -3.37 -15.46 -9.81
N PHE A 658 -4.40 -14.90 -10.43
CA PHE A 658 -5.79 -15.28 -10.17
C PHE A 658 -6.02 -16.79 -10.38
N TRP A 659 -5.64 -17.31 -11.56
CA TRP A 659 -5.84 -18.73 -11.88
C TRP A 659 -5.03 -19.65 -10.99
N LEU A 660 -3.82 -19.23 -10.57
CA LEU A 660 -3.03 -19.98 -9.61
C LEU A 660 -3.72 -20.05 -8.24
N GLN A 661 -4.27 -18.93 -7.74
CA GLN A 661 -4.99 -18.92 -6.46
C GLN A 661 -6.25 -19.78 -6.52
N TYR A 662 -6.97 -19.75 -7.64
CA TYR A 662 -8.13 -20.59 -7.84
C TYR A 662 -7.76 -22.08 -7.96
N ALA A 663 -6.67 -22.42 -8.66
CA ALA A 663 -6.15 -23.77 -8.69
C ALA A 663 -5.78 -24.30 -7.29
N ILE A 664 -5.15 -23.45 -6.46
CA ILE A 664 -4.81 -23.79 -5.07
C ILE A 664 -6.06 -24.04 -4.23
N ALA A 665 -7.11 -23.21 -4.41
CA ALA A 665 -8.38 -23.40 -3.73
C ALA A 665 -9.04 -24.73 -4.11
N GLN A 666 -9.09 -25.06 -5.41
CA GLN A 666 -9.62 -26.33 -5.91
C GLN A 666 -8.81 -27.52 -5.41
N LEU A 667 -7.48 -27.39 -5.39
CA LEU A 667 -6.60 -28.42 -4.85
C LEU A 667 -6.85 -28.67 -3.34
N THR A 668 -7.07 -27.59 -2.59
CA THR A 668 -7.40 -27.69 -1.15
C THR A 668 -8.76 -28.36 -0.92
N LYS A 669 -9.72 -28.18 -1.85
CA LYS A 669 -11.01 -28.91 -1.85
C LYS A 669 -10.88 -30.37 -2.34
N GLU A 670 -9.69 -30.78 -2.81
CA GLU A 670 -9.44 -32.06 -3.46
C GLU A 670 -10.16 -32.25 -4.82
N ASN A 671 -10.50 -31.15 -5.50
CA ASN A 671 -11.02 -31.17 -6.86
C ASN A 671 -9.90 -31.24 -7.89
N TYR A 672 -9.19 -32.37 -7.93
CA TYR A 672 -7.96 -32.52 -8.72
C TYR A 672 -8.16 -32.26 -10.22
N THR A 673 -9.30 -32.66 -10.78
CA THR A 673 -9.61 -32.46 -12.21
C THR A 673 -9.69 -30.98 -12.56
N ILE A 674 -10.37 -30.20 -11.74
CA ILE A 674 -10.52 -28.75 -11.97
C ILE A 674 -9.22 -28.02 -11.65
N ALA A 675 -8.52 -28.43 -10.58
CA ALA A 675 -7.23 -27.87 -10.23
C ALA A 675 -6.23 -28.02 -11.39
N LYS A 676 -6.19 -29.20 -12.03
CA LYS A 676 -5.32 -29.42 -13.21
C LYS A 676 -5.64 -28.47 -14.35
N LEU A 677 -6.93 -28.34 -14.69
CA LEU A 677 -7.37 -27.44 -15.75
C LEU A 677 -6.87 -26.01 -15.52
N TYR A 678 -6.91 -25.53 -14.27
CA TYR A 678 -6.46 -24.18 -13.93
C TYR A 678 -4.93 -24.06 -13.89
N PHE A 679 -4.19 -25.11 -13.48
CA PHE A 679 -2.74 -25.14 -13.64
C PHE A 679 -2.34 -25.11 -15.12
N ASP A 680 -2.99 -25.89 -15.98
CA ASP A 680 -2.75 -25.88 -17.42
C ASP A 680 -2.99 -24.48 -18.01
N LYS A 681 -4.04 -23.77 -17.54
CA LYS A 681 -4.30 -22.38 -17.92
C LYS A 681 -3.20 -21.43 -17.43
N CYS A 682 -2.69 -21.61 -16.22
CA CYS A 682 -1.56 -20.81 -15.71
C CYS A 682 -0.32 -20.98 -16.59
N TYR A 683 0.03 -22.20 -16.97
CA TYR A 683 1.16 -22.45 -17.85
C TYR A 683 0.96 -21.89 -19.26
N ALA A 684 -0.26 -21.96 -19.79
CA ALA A 684 -0.59 -21.37 -21.10
C ALA A 684 -0.40 -19.83 -21.08
N LEU A 685 -0.91 -19.16 -20.04
CA LEU A 685 -0.73 -17.72 -19.86
C LEU A 685 0.75 -17.34 -19.62
N ALA A 686 1.46 -18.13 -18.84
CA ALA A 686 2.88 -17.91 -18.56
C ALA A 686 3.73 -17.97 -19.84
N LYS A 687 3.43 -18.89 -20.77
CA LYS A 687 4.09 -18.96 -22.08
C LYS A 687 3.86 -17.70 -22.94
N MET A 688 2.71 -17.04 -22.79
CA MET A 688 2.40 -15.80 -23.52
C MET A 688 3.06 -14.57 -22.89
N THR A 689 3.48 -14.66 -21.64
CA THR A 689 4.07 -13.54 -20.89
C THR A 689 5.59 -13.63 -20.91
N LYS A 690 6.23 -12.75 -21.69
CA LYS A 690 7.69 -12.76 -21.85
C LYS A 690 8.42 -12.58 -20.50
N GLY A 691 9.28 -13.54 -20.16
CA GLY A 691 10.12 -13.48 -18.97
C GLY A 691 9.42 -13.89 -17.66
N TYR A 692 8.18 -14.39 -17.71
CA TYR A 692 7.48 -14.85 -16.54
C TYR A 692 8.16 -16.09 -15.93
N GLN A 693 8.39 -16.05 -14.61
CA GLN A 693 9.01 -17.15 -13.87
C GLN A 693 7.91 -18.08 -13.33
N THR A 694 7.92 -19.34 -13.76
CA THR A 694 6.89 -20.32 -13.40
C THR A 694 7.02 -20.91 -12.00
N TYR A 695 8.03 -20.50 -11.24
CA TYR A 695 8.36 -21.06 -9.93
C TYR A 695 7.16 -21.28 -8.98
N LYS A 696 6.25 -20.28 -8.89
CA LYS A 696 5.07 -20.39 -8.03
C LYS A 696 4.09 -21.43 -8.55
N ILE A 697 3.91 -21.51 -9.86
CA ILE A 697 3.06 -22.52 -10.51
C ILE A 697 3.67 -23.90 -10.28
N ASP A 698 4.96 -24.05 -10.54
CA ASP A 698 5.72 -25.30 -10.44
C ASP A 698 5.61 -25.92 -9.05
N ASN A 699 5.73 -25.12 -7.99
CA ASN A 699 5.60 -25.60 -6.61
C ASN A 699 4.20 -26.15 -6.30
N HIS A 700 3.15 -25.47 -6.72
CA HIS A 700 1.79 -25.90 -6.47
C HIS A 700 1.35 -27.02 -7.42
N TYR A 701 1.89 -27.06 -8.63
CA TYR A 701 1.66 -28.14 -9.56
C TYR A 701 2.34 -29.45 -9.10
N SER A 702 3.56 -29.38 -8.57
CA SER A 702 4.20 -30.55 -7.96
C SER A 702 3.44 -31.06 -6.72
N ARG A 703 2.85 -30.14 -5.92
CA ARG A 703 1.92 -30.51 -4.86
C ARG A 703 0.70 -31.28 -5.42
N TYR A 704 0.11 -30.74 -6.51
CA TYR A 704 -1.03 -31.38 -7.17
C TYR A 704 -0.68 -32.80 -7.62
N LEU A 705 0.44 -32.99 -8.31
CA LEU A 705 0.88 -34.30 -8.79
C LEU A 705 1.00 -35.32 -7.65
N LEU A 706 1.66 -34.92 -6.56
CA LEU A 706 1.86 -35.82 -5.41
C LEU A 706 0.56 -36.11 -4.65
N GLU A 707 -0.25 -35.07 -4.33
CA GLU A 707 -1.49 -35.25 -3.58
C GLU A 707 -2.53 -36.07 -4.37
N ASN A 708 -2.67 -35.78 -5.68
CA ASN A 708 -3.59 -36.54 -6.53
C ASN A 708 -3.16 -38.00 -6.62
N GLU A 709 -1.88 -38.26 -6.81
CA GLU A 709 -1.38 -39.63 -6.87
C GLU A 709 -1.54 -40.36 -5.54
N ILE A 710 -1.16 -39.73 -4.44
CA ILE A 710 -1.35 -40.30 -3.09
C ILE A 710 -2.84 -40.58 -2.81
N LYS A 711 -3.77 -39.79 -3.36
CA LYS A 711 -5.22 -39.98 -3.09
C LYS A 711 -5.89 -40.94 -4.04
N ASN A 712 -5.67 -40.77 -5.34
CA ASN A 712 -6.42 -41.42 -6.42
C ASN A 712 -5.59 -42.37 -7.31
N GLY A 713 -4.25 -42.35 -7.18
CA GLY A 713 -3.35 -43.07 -8.06
C GLY A 713 -3.31 -44.59 -7.82
N PHE A 714 -2.78 -45.27 -8.80
CA PHE A 714 -2.57 -46.71 -8.83
C PHE A 714 -1.08 -47.04 -8.84
N ALA A 715 -0.70 -48.21 -8.31
CA ALA A 715 0.69 -48.63 -8.17
C ALA A 715 1.44 -48.68 -9.51
N GLU A 716 0.75 -49.04 -10.60
CA GLU A 716 1.31 -49.21 -11.92
C GLU A 716 1.74 -47.92 -12.60
N THR A 717 1.20 -46.76 -12.17
CA THR A 717 1.42 -45.46 -12.81
C THR A 717 1.95 -44.38 -11.86
N CYS A 718 2.02 -44.68 -10.56
CA CYS A 718 2.33 -43.69 -9.53
C CYS A 718 3.73 -43.08 -9.67
N MET A 719 4.72 -43.86 -10.21
CA MET A 719 6.09 -43.39 -10.39
C MET A 719 6.22 -42.33 -11.47
N ASP A 720 5.33 -42.27 -12.46
CA ASP A 720 5.35 -41.24 -13.51
C ASP A 720 5.07 -39.86 -12.89
N SER A 721 3.98 -39.73 -12.12
CA SER A 721 3.62 -38.49 -11.43
C SER A 721 4.66 -38.10 -10.37
N PHE A 722 5.19 -39.06 -9.64
CA PHE A 722 6.22 -38.81 -8.64
C PHE A 722 7.50 -38.26 -9.28
N THR A 723 7.94 -38.91 -10.39
CA THR A 723 9.14 -38.51 -11.12
C THR A 723 9.00 -37.13 -11.72
N GLU A 724 7.83 -36.78 -12.28
CA GLU A 724 7.55 -35.44 -12.79
C GLU A 724 7.60 -34.40 -11.66
N ALA A 725 6.93 -34.66 -10.55
CA ALA A 725 6.97 -33.78 -9.37
C ALA A 725 8.39 -33.58 -8.83
N HIS A 726 9.15 -34.68 -8.72
CA HIS A 726 10.55 -34.62 -8.28
C HIS A 726 11.41 -33.78 -9.22
N LYS A 727 11.31 -33.98 -10.54
CA LYS A 727 12.04 -33.17 -11.52
C LYS A 727 11.76 -31.69 -11.39
N ILE A 728 10.51 -31.32 -11.17
CA ILE A 728 10.13 -29.94 -10.95
C ILE A 728 10.80 -29.39 -9.68
N LEU A 729 10.69 -30.11 -8.56
CA LEU A 729 11.19 -29.65 -7.26
C LEU A 729 12.72 -29.59 -7.18
N ILE A 730 13.42 -30.53 -7.87
CA ILE A 730 14.89 -30.60 -7.86
C ILE A 730 15.51 -29.54 -8.77
N ASN A 731 14.86 -29.20 -9.88
CA ASN A 731 15.34 -28.19 -10.84
C ASN A 731 15.10 -26.75 -10.39
N THR A 732 14.37 -26.54 -9.30
CA THR A 732 14.16 -25.19 -8.76
C THR A 732 15.50 -24.60 -8.34
N ASN A 733 15.89 -23.45 -8.93
CA ASN A 733 17.21 -22.83 -8.71
C ASN A 733 17.49 -22.61 -7.22
N VAL A 734 18.61 -23.19 -6.76
CA VAL A 734 19.04 -23.23 -5.35
C VAL A 734 19.62 -21.90 -4.86
N GLY A 735 19.86 -20.95 -5.78
CA GLY A 735 20.53 -19.67 -5.48
C GLY A 735 19.74 -18.71 -4.59
N ASP A 736 18.52 -19.03 -4.20
CA ASP A 736 17.67 -18.21 -3.38
C ASP A 736 17.44 -18.88 -2.01
N GLU A 737 18.23 -18.50 -1.02
CA GLU A 737 18.20 -19.03 0.35
C GLU A 737 16.83 -18.99 1.03
N LYS A 738 15.88 -18.23 0.46
CA LYS A 738 14.54 -18.00 0.99
C LYS A 738 13.48 -18.96 0.43
N ARG A 739 13.80 -19.79 -0.56
CA ARG A 739 12.84 -20.66 -1.23
C ARG A 739 12.72 -22.02 -0.54
N TYR A 740 12.02 -22.09 0.58
CA TYR A 740 11.78 -23.34 1.32
C TYR A 740 10.59 -24.17 0.77
N TYR A 741 9.85 -23.69 -0.19
CA TYR A 741 8.67 -24.36 -0.75
C TYR A 741 8.94 -25.76 -1.32
N PRO A 742 10.03 -26.03 -2.08
CA PRO A 742 10.33 -27.37 -2.55
C PRO A 742 10.46 -28.38 -1.41
N TYR A 743 11.07 -27.98 -0.30
CA TYR A 743 11.22 -28.85 0.88
C TYR A 743 9.89 -29.09 1.57
N ARG A 744 9.00 -28.09 1.60
CA ARG A 744 7.64 -28.25 2.11
C ARG A 744 6.85 -29.25 1.28
N MET A 745 6.95 -29.22 -0.05
CA MET A 745 6.29 -30.18 -0.93
C MET A 745 6.91 -31.58 -0.80
N ALA A 746 8.21 -31.70 -0.62
CA ALA A 746 8.89 -32.97 -0.42
C ALA A 746 8.53 -33.69 0.91
N LEU A 747 7.78 -33.00 1.83
CA LEU A 747 7.16 -33.71 2.97
C LEU A 747 6.19 -34.82 2.52
N LEU A 748 5.54 -34.64 1.35
CA LEU A 748 4.63 -35.62 0.76
C LEU A 748 5.32 -36.89 0.26
N TYR A 749 6.66 -36.90 0.13
CA TYR A 749 7.42 -38.11 -0.21
C TYR A 749 7.25 -39.23 0.86
N TRP A 750 7.06 -38.80 2.13
CA TRP A 750 6.75 -39.76 3.19
C TRP A 750 5.38 -40.41 2.98
N ASP A 751 4.37 -39.62 2.63
CA ASP A 751 3.00 -40.14 2.46
C ASP A 751 2.92 -41.02 1.20
N PHE A 752 3.67 -40.68 0.14
CA PHE A 752 3.84 -41.51 -1.04
C PHE A 752 4.56 -42.83 -0.71
N TYR A 753 5.65 -42.74 0.09
CA TYR A 753 6.38 -43.93 0.57
C TYR A 753 5.47 -44.88 1.33
N GLU A 754 4.69 -44.38 2.27
CA GLU A 754 3.79 -45.20 3.07
C GLU A 754 2.71 -45.90 2.24
N ARG A 755 2.23 -45.21 1.19
CA ARG A 755 1.18 -45.78 0.34
C ARG A 755 1.68 -46.77 -0.70
N PHE A 756 2.74 -46.42 -1.45
CA PHE A 756 3.09 -47.16 -2.66
C PHE A 756 4.36 -47.99 -2.57
N TYR A 757 5.34 -47.65 -1.73
CA TYR A 757 6.69 -48.25 -1.78
C TYR A 757 6.71 -49.76 -1.78
N LYS A 758 5.83 -50.41 -1.04
CA LYS A 758 5.77 -51.88 -0.95
C LYS A 758 5.21 -52.56 -2.20
N SER A 759 4.47 -51.83 -3.02
CA SER A 759 3.88 -52.32 -4.27
C SER A 759 4.70 -51.98 -5.50
N LEU A 760 5.75 -51.17 -5.37
CA LEU A 760 6.70 -50.88 -6.44
C LEU A 760 7.60 -52.06 -6.72
N ASP A 761 8.02 -52.24 -7.97
CA ASP A 761 9.04 -53.20 -8.30
C ASP A 761 10.45 -52.78 -7.82
N SER A 762 11.45 -53.66 -7.99
CA SER A 762 12.80 -53.42 -7.46
C SER A 762 13.52 -52.23 -8.15
N GLU A 763 13.25 -51.95 -9.41
CA GLU A 763 13.81 -50.82 -10.18
C GLU A 763 13.15 -49.54 -9.74
N GLU A 764 11.84 -49.52 -9.65
CA GLU A 764 11.05 -48.38 -9.16
C GLU A 764 11.39 -48.02 -7.70
N GLN A 765 11.57 -48.99 -6.83
CA GLN A 765 12.02 -48.82 -5.45
C GLN A 765 13.38 -48.13 -5.39
N TYR A 766 14.30 -48.55 -6.22
CA TYR A 766 15.64 -47.97 -6.31
C TYR A 766 15.57 -46.53 -6.82
N ASP A 767 14.81 -46.26 -7.88
CA ASP A 767 14.61 -44.93 -8.44
C ASP A 767 13.95 -43.95 -7.43
N PHE A 768 12.93 -44.45 -6.71
CA PHE A 768 12.31 -43.67 -5.64
C PHE A 768 13.31 -43.30 -4.55
N LEU A 769 14.13 -44.26 -4.07
CA LEU A 769 15.14 -44.01 -3.04
C LEU A 769 16.25 -43.10 -3.54
N SER A 770 16.64 -43.19 -4.80
CA SER A 770 17.59 -42.25 -5.44
C SER A 770 17.06 -40.82 -5.42
N MET A 771 15.82 -40.63 -5.82
CA MET A 771 15.15 -39.31 -5.81
C MET A 771 15.01 -38.77 -4.39
N CYS A 772 14.70 -39.63 -3.41
CA CYS A 772 14.69 -39.24 -2.00
C CYS A 772 16.07 -38.79 -1.52
N ASN A 773 17.14 -39.44 -1.94
CA ASN A 773 18.51 -39.06 -1.60
C ASN A 773 18.90 -37.72 -2.25
N ASP A 774 18.54 -37.47 -3.51
CA ASP A 774 18.79 -36.21 -4.19
C ASP A 774 18.14 -35.04 -3.45
N MET A 775 16.87 -35.21 -3.07
CA MET A 775 16.16 -34.19 -2.27
C MET A 775 16.78 -34.05 -0.86
N TYR A 776 17.23 -35.13 -0.24
CA TYR A 776 17.92 -35.11 1.04
C TYR A 776 19.20 -34.28 0.98
N GLN A 777 20.05 -34.50 -0.04
CA GLN A 777 21.28 -33.71 -0.22
C GLN A 777 20.99 -32.24 -0.43
N LYS A 778 19.94 -31.92 -1.20
CA LYS A 778 19.49 -30.55 -1.41
C LYS A 778 18.98 -29.90 -0.10
N CYS A 779 18.22 -30.65 0.72
CA CYS A 779 17.80 -30.19 2.05
C CYS A 779 18.98 -29.85 2.96
N ILE A 780 20.00 -30.70 2.98
CA ILE A 780 21.20 -30.49 3.80
C ILE A 780 21.95 -29.23 3.34
N ALA A 781 22.10 -29.04 2.02
CA ALA A 781 22.76 -27.88 1.46
C ALA A 781 21.99 -26.60 1.85
N TYR A 782 20.66 -26.61 1.79
CA TYR A 782 19.81 -25.53 2.21
C TYR A 782 19.91 -25.24 3.72
N ILE A 783 19.85 -26.26 4.58
CA ILE A 783 19.96 -26.11 6.04
C ILE A 783 21.29 -25.45 6.44
N ARG A 784 22.38 -25.70 5.70
CA ARG A 784 23.70 -25.11 5.97
C ARG A 784 23.78 -23.61 5.66
N ASN A 785 22.98 -23.15 4.70
CA ASN A 785 23.06 -21.80 4.13
C ASN A 785 21.83 -20.94 4.46
N CYS A 786 20.84 -21.49 5.16
CA CYS A 786 19.58 -20.82 5.41
C CYS A 786 19.57 -20.08 6.75
N ASP A 787 19.28 -18.79 6.72
CA ASP A 787 19.10 -17.95 7.92
C ASP A 787 17.62 -17.82 8.33
N SER A 788 16.68 -18.28 7.51
CA SER A 788 15.25 -18.20 7.80
C SER A 788 14.81 -19.27 8.80
N ALA A 789 14.30 -18.87 9.98
CA ALA A 789 13.81 -19.79 11.01
C ALA A 789 12.71 -20.74 10.49
N LYS A 790 11.77 -20.21 9.66
CA LYS A 790 10.70 -20.99 9.04
C LYS A 790 11.23 -21.96 7.99
N GLY A 791 12.12 -21.48 7.12
CA GLY A 791 12.77 -22.32 6.11
C GLY A 791 13.56 -23.45 6.75
N LEU A 792 14.29 -23.16 7.82
CA LEU A 792 15.05 -24.14 8.60
C LEU A 792 14.15 -25.20 9.26
N ASP A 793 13.03 -24.81 9.85
CA ASP A 793 12.08 -25.76 10.47
C ASP A 793 11.49 -26.72 9.44
N VAL A 794 11.04 -26.20 8.30
CA VAL A 794 10.50 -27.01 7.19
C VAL A 794 11.56 -27.94 6.64
N ALA A 795 12.76 -27.43 6.32
CA ALA A 795 13.83 -28.24 5.75
C ALA A 795 14.31 -29.33 6.71
N LYS A 796 14.42 -29.06 8.02
CA LYS A 796 14.75 -30.07 9.04
C LYS A 796 13.69 -31.16 9.17
N LYS A 797 12.39 -30.80 9.09
CA LYS A 797 11.31 -31.79 9.07
C LYS A 797 11.38 -32.69 7.85
N THR A 798 11.65 -32.10 6.69
CA THR A 798 11.80 -32.84 5.44
C THR A 798 13.04 -33.74 5.48
N GLU A 799 14.17 -33.22 5.92
CA GLU A 799 15.41 -33.95 6.12
C GLU A 799 15.18 -35.18 7.03
N SER A 800 14.52 -35.01 8.16
CA SER A 800 14.22 -36.09 9.12
C SER A 800 13.37 -37.18 8.50
N LYS A 801 12.31 -36.83 7.72
CA LYS A 801 11.47 -37.81 7.02
C LYS A 801 12.24 -38.54 5.92
N LEU A 802 13.02 -37.86 5.11
CA LEU A 802 13.83 -38.45 4.05
C LEU A 802 14.93 -39.35 4.64
N ASN A 803 15.59 -38.93 5.72
CA ASN A 803 16.55 -39.74 6.46
C ASN A 803 15.93 -41.06 6.95
N ALA A 804 14.72 -40.99 7.52
CA ALA A 804 13.99 -42.17 7.97
C ALA A 804 13.70 -43.16 6.82
N ILE A 805 13.27 -42.67 5.64
CA ILE A 805 13.04 -43.51 4.44
C ILE A 805 14.34 -44.22 4.01
N LEU A 806 15.42 -43.42 3.84
CA LEU A 806 16.70 -43.93 3.32
C LEU A 806 17.36 -44.92 4.28
N THR A 807 17.31 -44.65 5.60
CA THR A 807 17.87 -45.54 6.63
C THR A 807 17.09 -46.83 6.72
N LYS A 808 15.75 -46.79 6.73
CA LYS A 808 14.87 -47.94 6.84
C LYS A 808 15.08 -48.97 5.69
N ASN A 809 15.42 -48.45 4.51
CA ASN A 809 15.62 -49.28 3.32
C ASN A 809 17.09 -49.52 2.98
N SER A 810 18.02 -49.17 3.88
CA SER A 810 19.47 -49.41 3.72
C SER A 810 20.03 -48.98 2.38
N TYR A 811 19.64 -47.78 1.92
CA TYR A 811 20.01 -47.29 0.59
C TYR A 811 21.54 -47.17 0.43
N ILE A 812 22.08 -47.81 -0.62
CA ILE A 812 23.52 -47.88 -0.89
C ILE A 812 24.03 -46.47 -1.24
N GLY A 813 25.04 -46.00 -0.48
CA GLY A 813 25.59 -44.65 -0.64
C GLY A 813 25.03 -43.60 0.36
N PHE A 814 23.99 -43.91 1.14
CA PHE A 814 23.49 -43.09 2.20
C PHE A 814 24.29 -43.26 3.49
N ASN A 815 24.87 -42.15 4.00
CA ASN A 815 25.61 -42.20 5.28
C ASN A 815 25.02 -41.14 6.25
N PRO A 816 24.13 -41.54 7.17
CA PRO A 816 23.48 -40.62 8.11
C PRO A 816 24.43 -39.94 9.10
N ASN A 817 25.64 -40.56 9.32
CA ASN A 817 26.61 -40.06 10.31
C ASN A 817 27.49 -38.90 9.82
N TYR A 818 27.37 -38.50 8.56
CA TYR A 818 28.21 -37.41 8.00
C TYR A 818 27.92 -36.04 8.59
N ILE A 819 26.72 -35.83 9.16
CA ILE A 819 26.26 -34.56 9.70
C ILE A 819 26.62 -34.37 11.18
N VAL A 820 26.57 -35.40 11.99
CA VAL A 820 26.75 -35.32 13.45
C VAL A 820 28.17 -34.89 13.84
N LYS A 821 29.17 -35.15 13.01
CA LYS A 821 30.55 -34.80 13.30
C LYS A 821 30.92 -33.32 13.05
N ARG A 822 30.12 -32.54 12.28
CA ARG A 822 30.42 -31.11 11.98
C ARG A 822 29.61 -30.08 12.79
N VAL A 823 28.43 -30.47 13.33
CA VAL A 823 27.60 -29.58 14.16
C VAL A 823 28.16 -29.43 15.59
N LYS A 824 29.04 -30.34 16.04
CA LYS A 824 29.72 -30.24 17.34
C LYS A 824 30.99 -29.35 17.33
N ARG A 825 31.31 -28.68 16.22
CA ARG A 825 32.53 -27.84 16.07
C ARG A 825 32.23 -26.38 15.63
N LYS A 826 31.04 -25.86 15.86
CA LYS A 826 30.79 -24.43 15.76
C LYS A 826 29.95 -23.95 16.94
#